data_9bf1ab515e22e1cd97e4661f31dbe404
#
_entry.id   9bf1ab515e22e1cd97e4661f31dbe404
#
_cell.length_a   1.000
_cell.length_b   1.000
_cell.length_c   1.000
_cell.angle_alpha   90.00
_cell.angle_beta   90.00
_cell.angle_gamma   90.00
#
_symmetry.space_group_name_H-M   'P 1'
#
loop_
_entity.id
_entity.type
_entity.pdbx_description
1 polymer ?
#
loop_
_entity_poly.entity_id
_entity_poly.type
_entity_poly.pdbx_seq_one_letter_code
_entity_poly.pdbx_strand_id
1 'polypeptide(L)'
;MISKSTIDKVFEQSLVEEVVGEFVQLKKSGSNYKGLSPFSNEKTPSFVVSPVKQIWKDFSSGKGGNAVAFLMEHEHFTYPEAIKYLARKYNIEIEETQISSLDKEKASEKESLFIVSEYAKVFFSDTLLNSKEGKTIGFSYFKERGFSDETIKKYDLGYLPDKLNYFSKEAIANGYDPVFLEKSGLSIFQNEKSIDRFRGRVIFPIHSMSGRILGFGGRILNNQLKIAKYLNSPDSLIYNKSKILYGIFYAKQDIAKLDNCFIVEGYTDVIQLHQKGIKNVVSSSGTALTLDQITLIRRLTSNVTMLFDGDKAGVNATLRGIDIILTAGLNVNVCSFPNGEDPDSYSQDKSFEEIDDYLKNNSKDFIQFKASILAQNSKNDPISKANTINEIINSISIIPDRIKQEIYVKHCSSIMDISEEVLFNSLAQKTKNEIHSISKKRISKVQKTSKNKDVNLLFELEKKIIEILLLYGGKQENFEELILKNDENGNVILEPTIVNSLVYEKIFLDLQQDEIEFTNESFKIIYEKIISDFQKNQKLILEVFLNSLDQDLANHVTGILMNEDQYELHDWLSKDIFVKHKDTVISQLVSETILTLRTFLINKKVEELKEETKNNLDNDKILEEIGEYHKLKKLLSKKLNRVL
;
A
#
# COMPACT_ATOMS: atom_id res chain seq x y z
N MET A 1 -1.15 -24.21 3.90
CA MET A 1 -0.11 -23.16 3.68
C MET A 1 1.04 -23.78 2.93
N ILE A 2 1.72 -23.01 2.08
CA ILE A 2 2.95 -23.50 1.45
C ILE A 2 3.94 -23.80 2.56
N SER A 3 4.64 -24.96 2.51
CA SER A 3 5.59 -25.35 3.53
C SER A 3 6.75 -24.36 3.63
N LYS A 4 7.34 -24.19 4.81
CA LYS A 4 8.53 -23.35 4.98
C LYS A 4 9.67 -23.85 4.10
N SER A 5 9.83 -25.17 3.95
CA SER A 5 10.81 -25.80 3.06
C SER A 5 10.63 -25.38 1.60
N THR A 6 9.38 -25.35 1.10
CA THR A 6 9.10 -24.87 -0.26
C THR A 6 9.40 -23.38 -0.40
N ILE A 7 9.02 -22.58 0.59
CA ILE A 7 9.29 -21.12 0.59
C ILE A 7 10.80 -20.88 0.55
N ASP A 8 11.56 -21.56 1.40
CA ASP A 8 13.01 -21.43 1.47
C ASP A 8 13.66 -21.84 0.12
N LYS A 9 13.24 -22.96 -0.50
CA LYS A 9 13.70 -23.39 -1.83
C LYS A 9 13.37 -22.35 -2.92
N VAL A 10 12.20 -21.73 -2.87
CA VAL A 10 11.81 -20.68 -3.83
C VAL A 10 12.75 -19.49 -3.71
N PHE A 11 13.08 -19.05 -2.48
CA PHE A 11 14.01 -17.95 -2.28
C PHE A 11 15.45 -18.30 -2.69
N GLU A 12 15.92 -19.51 -2.39
CA GLU A 12 17.26 -19.94 -2.78
C GLU A 12 17.48 -20.02 -4.29
N GLN A 13 16.42 -20.32 -5.06
CA GLN A 13 16.51 -20.50 -6.51
C GLN A 13 16.05 -19.28 -7.31
N SER A 14 15.24 -18.39 -6.74
CA SER A 14 14.74 -17.22 -7.47
C SER A 14 15.77 -16.09 -7.47
N LEU A 15 16.31 -15.78 -8.65
CA LEU A 15 17.21 -14.65 -8.82
C LEU A 15 16.40 -13.38 -9.17
N VAL A 16 16.60 -12.32 -8.38
CA VAL A 16 15.83 -11.07 -8.52
C VAL A 16 16.01 -10.44 -9.90
N GLU A 17 17.22 -10.49 -10.46
CA GLU A 17 17.52 -9.97 -11.81
C GLU A 17 16.82 -10.75 -12.93
N GLU A 18 16.59 -12.06 -12.76
CA GLU A 18 15.88 -12.89 -13.73
C GLU A 18 14.37 -12.64 -13.64
N VAL A 19 13.84 -12.55 -12.42
CA VAL A 19 12.40 -12.32 -12.20
C VAL A 19 12.01 -10.94 -12.69
N VAL A 20 12.75 -9.92 -12.30
CA VAL A 20 12.51 -8.53 -12.72
C VAL A 20 12.75 -8.34 -14.22
N GLY A 21 13.77 -9.02 -14.76
CA GLY A 21 14.12 -8.93 -16.18
C GLY A 21 13.05 -9.42 -17.15
N GLU A 22 12.06 -10.20 -16.69
CA GLU A 22 10.88 -10.58 -17.48
C GLU A 22 9.93 -9.40 -17.75
N PHE A 23 9.93 -8.41 -16.86
CA PHE A 23 8.99 -7.29 -16.87
C PHE A 23 9.65 -5.96 -17.19
N VAL A 24 10.94 -5.80 -16.83
CA VAL A 24 11.69 -4.56 -16.96
C VAL A 24 12.95 -4.78 -17.80
N GLN A 25 13.16 -3.92 -18.79
CA GLN A 25 14.39 -3.96 -19.57
C GLN A 25 15.57 -3.45 -18.72
N LEU A 26 16.39 -4.37 -18.25
CA LEU A 26 17.53 -4.10 -17.40
C LEU A 26 18.83 -3.95 -18.21
N LYS A 27 19.64 -2.94 -17.86
CA LYS A 27 21.00 -2.74 -18.39
C LYS A 27 22.01 -2.86 -17.26
N LYS A 28 23.10 -3.56 -17.49
CA LYS A 28 24.18 -3.73 -16.50
C LYS A 28 24.83 -2.37 -16.21
N SER A 29 25.02 -2.07 -14.92
CA SER A 29 25.65 -0.85 -14.41
C SER A 29 26.52 -1.23 -13.21
N GLY A 30 27.82 -1.43 -13.43
CA GLY A 30 28.74 -1.97 -12.41
C GLY A 30 28.35 -3.39 -11.97
N SER A 31 28.19 -3.60 -10.67
CA SER A 31 27.72 -4.86 -10.06
C SER A 31 26.19 -5.02 -10.08
N ASN A 32 25.46 -3.95 -10.40
CA ASN A 32 23.99 -3.90 -10.38
C ASN A 32 23.42 -3.83 -11.80
N TYR A 33 22.09 -3.89 -11.90
CA TYR A 33 21.35 -3.57 -13.11
C TYR A 33 20.49 -2.32 -12.90
N LYS A 34 20.33 -1.52 -13.96
CA LYS A 34 19.46 -0.33 -13.96
C LYS A 34 18.42 -0.43 -15.09
N GLY A 35 17.23 0.10 -14.85
CA GLY A 35 16.15 0.18 -15.83
C GLY A 35 15.26 1.38 -15.58
N LEU A 36 14.32 1.63 -16.50
CA LEU A 36 13.25 2.59 -16.24
C LEU A 36 12.27 2.00 -15.23
N SER A 37 11.72 2.84 -14.37
CA SER A 37 10.73 2.42 -13.39
C SER A 37 9.51 1.79 -14.06
N PRO A 38 9.08 0.59 -13.65
CA PRO A 38 7.80 0.04 -14.07
C PRO A 38 6.61 0.63 -13.29
N PHE A 39 6.87 1.46 -12.26
CA PHE A 39 5.88 2.03 -11.35
C PHE A 39 5.62 3.52 -11.58
N SER A 40 6.48 4.20 -12.35
CA SER A 40 6.35 5.62 -12.68
C SER A 40 6.76 5.90 -14.12
N ASN A 41 6.29 7.02 -14.68
CA ASN A 41 6.67 7.42 -16.02
C ASN A 41 7.91 8.32 -15.96
N GLU A 42 9.07 7.80 -16.36
CA GLU A 42 10.35 8.51 -16.28
C GLU A 42 11.16 8.36 -17.57
N LYS A 43 12.08 9.31 -17.78
CA LYS A 43 13.02 9.32 -18.94
C LYS A 43 14.43 8.84 -18.56
N THR A 44 14.77 8.91 -17.29
CA THR A 44 16.09 8.52 -16.76
C THR A 44 15.94 7.30 -15.85
N PRO A 45 16.77 6.24 -16.03
CA PRO A 45 16.65 5.03 -15.24
C PRO A 45 16.88 5.28 -13.74
N SER A 46 15.84 5.06 -12.93
CA SER A 46 15.90 5.14 -11.46
C SER A 46 15.64 3.80 -10.77
N PHE A 47 15.27 2.77 -11.53
CA PHE A 47 15.05 1.44 -11.01
C PHE A 47 16.36 0.65 -10.98
N VAL A 48 16.77 0.20 -9.79
CA VAL A 48 18.03 -0.50 -9.57
C VAL A 48 17.78 -1.89 -9.01
N VAL A 49 18.46 -2.90 -9.57
CA VAL A 49 18.43 -4.28 -9.10
C VAL A 49 19.83 -4.71 -8.70
N SER A 50 19.97 -5.22 -7.49
CA SER A 50 21.25 -5.73 -6.95
C SER A 50 21.26 -7.25 -6.88
N PRO A 51 21.97 -7.95 -7.79
CA PRO A 51 22.10 -9.40 -7.72
C PRO A 51 22.80 -9.88 -6.45
N VAL A 52 23.80 -9.13 -5.97
CA VAL A 52 24.57 -9.49 -4.77
C VAL A 52 23.70 -9.47 -3.51
N LYS A 53 22.78 -8.50 -3.41
CA LYS A 53 21.87 -8.33 -2.26
C LYS A 53 20.54 -9.04 -2.46
N GLN A 54 20.24 -9.55 -3.67
CA GLN A 54 18.95 -10.14 -4.08
C GLN A 54 17.75 -9.24 -3.81
N ILE A 55 17.91 -7.93 -4.05
CA ILE A 55 16.87 -6.90 -3.86
C ILE A 55 16.83 -5.94 -5.03
N TRP A 56 15.69 -5.28 -5.18
CA TRP A 56 15.48 -4.17 -6.09
C TRP A 56 15.02 -2.91 -5.34
N LYS A 57 15.28 -1.75 -5.92
CA LYS A 57 14.80 -0.46 -5.43
C LYS A 57 14.44 0.45 -6.61
N ASP A 58 13.26 1.01 -6.54
CA ASP A 58 12.81 2.10 -7.42
C ASP A 58 12.91 3.42 -6.66
N PHE A 59 13.87 4.25 -7.05
CA PHE A 59 14.09 5.54 -6.40
C PHE A 59 13.08 6.61 -6.80
N SER A 60 12.35 6.42 -7.90
CA SER A 60 11.28 7.34 -8.32
C SER A 60 10.00 7.18 -7.51
N SER A 61 9.58 5.94 -7.24
CA SER A 61 8.37 5.64 -6.47
C SER A 61 8.63 5.36 -4.98
N GLY A 62 9.91 5.19 -4.59
CA GLY A 62 10.30 4.80 -3.24
C GLY A 62 10.06 3.31 -2.91
N LYS A 63 9.51 2.51 -3.82
CA LYS A 63 9.25 1.08 -3.65
C LYS A 63 10.53 0.25 -3.69
N GLY A 64 10.53 -0.90 -3.01
CA GLY A 64 11.68 -1.81 -3.02
C GLY A 64 11.36 -3.13 -2.34
N GLY A 65 12.21 -4.14 -2.55
CA GLY A 65 12.02 -5.47 -1.97
C GLY A 65 12.86 -6.54 -2.65
N ASN A 66 12.46 -7.80 -2.49
CA ASN A 66 13.02 -8.96 -3.17
C ASN A 66 12.17 -9.38 -4.40
N ALA A 67 12.46 -10.52 -5.01
CA ALA A 67 11.72 -11.05 -6.17
C ALA A 67 10.22 -11.25 -5.89
N VAL A 68 9.87 -11.76 -4.70
CA VAL A 68 8.47 -11.95 -4.28
C VAL A 68 7.76 -10.59 -4.14
N ALA A 69 8.40 -9.63 -3.46
CA ALA A 69 7.88 -8.29 -3.29
C ALA A 69 7.68 -7.58 -4.65
N PHE A 70 8.57 -7.82 -5.62
CA PHE A 70 8.41 -7.30 -6.98
C PHE A 70 7.12 -7.81 -7.63
N LEU A 71 6.88 -9.12 -7.59
CA LEU A 71 5.65 -9.70 -8.15
C LEU A 71 4.39 -9.21 -7.42
N MET A 72 4.47 -9.01 -6.11
CA MET A 72 3.36 -8.45 -5.34
C MET A 72 3.08 -7.00 -5.74
N GLU A 73 4.11 -6.18 -5.97
CA GLU A 73 3.98 -4.77 -6.36
C GLU A 73 3.63 -4.58 -7.83
N HIS A 74 4.28 -5.32 -8.74
CA HIS A 74 4.13 -5.17 -10.18
C HIS A 74 2.90 -5.90 -10.71
N GLU A 75 2.76 -7.19 -10.38
CA GLU A 75 1.64 -8.04 -10.82
C GLU A 75 0.45 -8.03 -9.85
N HIS A 76 0.61 -7.39 -8.69
CA HIS A 76 -0.38 -7.33 -7.62
C HIS A 76 -0.82 -8.70 -7.12
N PHE A 77 0.13 -9.65 -7.13
CA PHE A 77 -0.09 -10.98 -6.55
C PHE A 77 -0.18 -10.89 -5.03
N THR A 78 -0.95 -11.79 -4.45
CA THR A 78 -0.81 -12.07 -3.02
C THR A 78 0.50 -12.84 -2.77
N TYR A 79 1.01 -12.80 -1.56
CA TYR A 79 2.23 -13.53 -1.20
C TYR A 79 2.21 -15.03 -1.60
N PRO A 80 1.13 -15.81 -1.32
CA PRO A 80 1.05 -17.19 -1.79
C PRO A 80 1.02 -17.33 -3.32
N GLU A 81 0.41 -16.39 -4.04
CA GLU A 81 0.39 -16.41 -5.50
C GLU A 81 1.76 -16.13 -6.09
N ALA A 82 2.51 -15.17 -5.52
CA ALA A 82 3.88 -14.89 -5.92
C ALA A 82 4.81 -16.10 -5.69
N ILE A 83 4.70 -16.76 -4.52
CA ILE A 83 5.46 -18.00 -4.23
C ILE A 83 5.09 -19.11 -5.22
N LYS A 84 3.79 -19.32 -5.51
CA LYS A 84 3.34 -20.33 -6.48
C LYS A 84 3.83 -20.01 -7.90
N TYR A 85 3.86 -18.75 -8.30
CA TYR A 85 4.41 -18.32 -9.58
C TYR A 85 5.88 -18.67 -9.70
N LEU A 86 6.69 -18.29 -8.71
CA LEU A 86 8.13 -18.60 -8.69
C LEU A 86 8.39 -20.10 -8.61
N ALA A 87 7.63 -20.85 -7.79
CA ALA A 87 7.76 -22.29 -7.72
C ALA A 87 7.53 -22.97 -9.08
N ARG A 88 6.52 -22.52 -9.85
CA ARG A 88 6.28 -23.00 -11.22
C ARG A 88 7.41 -22.63 -12.16
N LYS A 89 7.90 -21.37 -12.10
CA LYS A 89 8.98 -20.88 -12.96
C LYS A 89 10.26 -21.70 -12.78
N TYR A 90 10.61 -22.01 -11.53
CA TYR A 90 11.84 -22.76 -11.20
C TYR A 90 11.62 -24.27 -11.01
N ASN A 91 10.45 -24.81 -11.41
CA ASN A 91 10.08 -26.23 -11.29
C ASN A 91 10.25 -26.79 -9.87
N ILE A 92 9.90 -26.00 -8.86
CA ILE A 92 9.94 -26.39 -7.43
C ILE A 92 8.60 -27.04 -7.08
N GLU A 93 8.64 -28.25 -6.55
CA GLU A 93 7.44 -28.93 -6.06
C GLU A 93 6.92 -28.24 -4.79
N ILE A 94 5.61 -27.93 -4.78
CA ILE A 94 4.99 -27.21 -3.66
C ILE A 94 4.53 -28.22 -2.62
N GLU A 95 5.29 -28.31 -1.52
CA GLU A 95 4.89 -29.06 -0.35
C GLU A 95 3.98 -28.20 0.54
N GLU A 96 2.81 -28.69 0.91
CA GLU A 96 1.90 -28.02 1.83
C GLU A 96 2.08 -28.55 3.26
N THR A 97 2.34 -27.65 4.22
CA THR A 97 2.42 -27.99 5.65
C THR A 97 1.06 -28.48 6.17
N GLN A 98 1.09 -29.43 7.11
CA GLN A 98 -0.11 -29.85 7.83
C GLN A 98 -0.68 -28.68 8.66
N ILE A 99 -1.70 -28.04 8.09
CA ILE A 99 -2.54 -27.04 8.74
C ILE A 99 -3.54 -27.77 9.62
N SER A 100 -4.09 -27.13 10.66
CA SER A 100 -5.18 -27.68 11.45
C SER A 100 -6.31 -28.19 10.54
N SER A 101 -7.02 -29.23 10.91
CA SER A 101 -8.11 -29.80 10.08
C SER A 101 -9.13 -28.75 9.65
N LEU A 102 -9.45 -27.81 10.53
CA LEU A 102 -10.38 -26.69 10.27
C LEU A 102 -9.84 -25.68 9.22
N ASP A 103 -8.55 -25.39 9.21
CA ASP A 103 -7.96 -24.47 8.22
C ASP A 103 -7.78 -25.15 6.87
N LYS A 104 -7.53 -26.48 6.86
CA LYS A 104 -7.53 -27.29 5.63
C LYS A 104 -8.91 -27.35 5.00
N GLU A 105 -9.96 -27.57 5.80
CA GLU A 105 -11.34 -27.58 5.32
C GLU A 105 -11.71 -26.23 4.70
N LYS A 106 -11.42 -25.11 5.37
CA LYS A 106 -11.67 -23.76 4.83
C LYS A 106 -10.87 -23.46 3.57
N ALA A 107 -9.62 -23.89 3.48
CA ALA A 107 -8.79 -23.68 2.28
C ALA A 107 -9.31 -24.54 1.12
N SER A 108 -9.71 -25.79 1.37
CA SER A 108 -10.33 -26.68 0.40
C SER A 108 -11.70 -26.14 -0.06
N GLU A 109 -12.52 -25.68 0.87
CA GLU A 109 -13.81 -25.04 0.57
C GLU A 109 -13.63 -23.80 -0.31
N LYS A 110 -12.68 -22.94 0.03
CA LYS A 110 -12.37 -21.75 -0.76
C LYS A 110 -11.92 -22.09 -2.19
N GLU A 111 -11.08 -23.09 -2.36
CA GLU A 111 -10.64 -23.54 -3.69
C GLU A 111 -11.80 -24.15 -4.47
N SER A 112 -12.68 -24.93 -3.84
CA SER A 112 -13.89 -25.48 -4.46
C SER A 112 -14.82 -24.38 -4.97
N LEU A 113 -14.98 -23.27 -4.21
CA LEU A 113 -15.76 -22.12 -4.66
C LEU A 113 -15.14 -21.43 -5.88
N PHE A 114 -13.81 -21.33 -5.95
CA PHE A 114 -13.15 -20.80 -7.15
C PHE A 114 -13.36 -21.70 -8.38
N ILE A 115 -13.24 -23.02 -8.20
CA ILE A 115 -13.43 -23.99 -9.29
C ILE A 115 -14.86 -23.89 -9.83
N VAL A 116 -15.86 -23.83 -8.97
CA VAL A 116 -17.27 -23.68 -9.35
C VAL A 116 -17.52 -22.35 -10.06
N SER A 117 -16.92 -21.25 -9.56
CA SER A 117 -17.07 -19.93 -10.17
C SER A 117 -16.40 -19.87 -11.56
N GLU A 118 -15.26 -20.51 -11.75
CA GLU A 118 -14.58 -20.58 -13.05
C GLU A 118 -15.40 -21.41 -14.05
N TYR A 119 -15.95 -22.53 -13.63
CA TYR A 119 -16.87 -23.31 -14.44
C TYR A 119 -18.11 -22.49 -14.85
N ALA A 120 -18.72 -21.77 -13.91
CA ALA A 120 -19.89 -20.94 -14.19
C ALA A 120 -19.57 -19.84 -15.22
N LYS A 121 -18.39 -19.18 -15.13
CA LYS A 121 -17.94 -18.20 -16.13
C LYS A 121 -17.90 -18.82 -17.54
N VAL A 122 -17.26 -19.97 -17.68
CA VAL A 122 -17.16 -20.66 -18.98
C VAL A 122 -18.54 -21.03 -19.50
N PHE A 123 -19.41 -21.58 -18.63
CA PHE A 123 -20.76 -21.97 -18.99
C PHE A 123 -21.62 -20.78 -19.46
N PHE A 124 -21.59 -19.64 -18.75
CA PHE A 124 -22.36 -18.46 -19.11
C PHE A 124 -21.86 -17.81 -20.41
N SER A 125 -20.55 -17.77 -20.60
CA SER A 125 -19.93 -17.27 -21.85
C SER A 125 -20.24 -18.18 -23.04
N ASP A 126 -20.14 -19.50 -22.87
CA ASP A 126 -20.53 -20.47 -23.92
C ASP A 126 -22.01 -20.36 -24.25
N THR A 127 -22.87 -20.26 -23.25
CA THR A 127 -24.31 -20.07 -23.45
C THR A 127 -24.61 -18.78 -24.21
N LEU A 128 -23.90 -17.69 -23.94
CA LEU A 128 -24.04 -16.42 -24.68
C LEU A 128 -23.66 -16.60 -26.16
N LEU A 129 -22.51 -17.21 -26.41
CA LEU A 129 -21.91 -17.24 -27.75
C LEU A 129 -22.46 -18.37 -28.65
N ASN A 130 -22.89 -19.50 -28.08
CA ASN A 130 -23.19 -20.71 -28.82
C ASN A 130 -24.65 -21.12 -28.76
N SER A 131 -25.42 -20.74 -27.75
CA SER A 131 -26.85 -21.06 -27.71
C SER A 131 -27.69 -20.13 -28.62
N LYS A 132 -28.81 -20.63 -29.13
CA LYS A 132 -29.74 -19.83 -29.97
C LYS A 132 -30.29 -18.63 -29.15
N GLU A 133 -30.74 -18.87 -27.93
CA GLU A 133 -31.30 -17.86 -27.06
C GLU A 133 -30.23 -16.84 -26.60
N GLY A 134 -29.02 -17.31 -26.29
CA GLY A 134 -27.88 -16.46 -25.98
C GLY A 134 -27.55 -15.47 -27.10
N LYS A 135 -27.51 -15.97 -28.38
CA LYS A 135 -27.27 -15.11 -29.55
C LYS A 135 -28.37 -14.07 -29.77
N THR A 136 -29.63 -14.52 -29.72
CA THR A 136 -30.77 -13.64 -30.06
C THR A 136 -31.13 -12.65 -28.96
N ILE A 137 -30.83 -12.92 -27.70
CA ILE A 137 -31.17 -12.06 -26.57
C ILE A 137 -29.92 -11.44 -25.94
N GLY A 138 -29.04 -12.28 -25.38
CA GLY A 138 -27.90 -11.80 -24.60
C GLY A 138 -26.85 -11.07 -25.46
N PHE A 139 -26.46 -11.67 -26.57
CA PHE A 139 -25.46 -11.09 -27.47
C PHE A 139 -25.99 -9.83 -28.17
N SER A 140 -27.26 -9.85 -28.64
CA SER A 140 -27.92 -8.67 -29.23
C SER A 140 -27.94 -7.51 -28.25
N TYR A 141 -28.26 -7.76 -26.96
CA TYR A 141 -28.22 -6.74 -25.93
C TYR A 141 -26.84 -6.05 -25.82
N PHE A 142 -25.74 -6.82 -25.81
CA PHE A 142 -24.40 -6.25 -25.77
C PHE A 142 -24.05 -5.49 -27.05
N LYS A 143 -24.52 -5.97 -28.21
CA LYS A 143 -24.33 -5.29 -29.50
C LYS A 143 -25.11 -3.98 -29.59
N GLU A 144 -26.32 -3.94 -29.10
CA GLU A 144 -27.15 -2.73 -29.03
C GLU A 144 -26.52 -1.67 -28.09
N ARG A 145 -25.72 -2.12 -27.10
CA ARG A 145 -24.92 -1.23 -26.26
C ARG A 145 -23.59 -0.81 -26.89
N GLY A 146 -23.29 -1.23 -28.09
CA GLY A 146 -22.08 -0.86 -28.81
C GLY A 146 -20.83 -1.67 -28.41
N PHE A 147 -20.97 -2.80 -27.68
CA PHE A 147 -19.80 -3.61 -27.32
C PHE A 147 -19.31 -4.43 -28.51
N SER A 148 -17.98 -4.40 -28.71
CA SER A 148 -17.30 -5.22 -29.71
C SER A 148 -17.22 -6.70 -29.30
N ASP A 149 -17.02 -7.58 -30.27
CA ASP A 149 -16.83 -9.01 -30.00
C ASP A 149 -15.60 -9.27 -29.13
N GLU A 150 -14.53 -8.46 -29.32
CA GLU A 150 -13.31 -8.51 -28.54
C GLU A 150 -13.57 -8.12 -27.07
N THR A 151 -14.37 -7.06 -26.86
CA THR A 151 -14.73 -6.60 -25.52
C THR A 151 -15.59 -7.65 -24.81
N ILE A 152 -16.59 -8.24 -25.49
CA ILE A 152 -17.46 -9.28 -24.94
C ILE A 152 -16.61 -10.49 -24.48
N LYS A 153 -15.64 -10.91 -25.30
CA LYS A 153 -14.72 -12.00 -24.96
C LYS A 153 -13.75 -11.62 -23.86
N LYS A 154 -13.17 -10.41 -23.91
CA LYS A 154 -12.18 -9.93 -22.93
C LYS A 154 -12.73 -9.88 -21.51
N TYR A 155 -14.00 -9.47 -21.37
CA TYR A 155 -14.67 -9.38 -20.07
C TYR A 155 -15.42 -10.65 -19.67
N ASP A 156 -15.28 -11.74 -20.46
CA ASP A 156 -15.96 -13.03 -20.25
C ASP A 156 -17.48 -12.87 -20.07
N LEU A 157 -18.10 -11.92 -20.80
CA LEU A 157 -19.52 -11.64 -20.64
C LEU A 157 -20.36 -12.87 -20.96
N GLY A 158 -21.44 -13.07 -20.21
CA GLY A 158 -22.25 -14.26 -20.28
C GLY A 158 -23.75 -14.00 -20.38
N TYR A 159 -24.51 -15.07 -20.53
CA TYR A 159 -25.97 -15.06 -20.51
C TYR A 159 -26.49 -16.34 -19.86
N LEU A 160 -27.56 -16.23 -19.09
CA LEU A 160 -28.30 -17.39 -18.59
C LEU A 160 -29.77 -17.28 -18.98
N PRO A 161 -30.33 -18.27 -19.72
CA PRO A 161 -31.74 -18.33 -20.11
C PRO A 161 -32.69 -18.28 -18.91
N ASP A 162 -33.92 -17.81 -19.13
CA ASP A 162 -34.97 -17.79 -18.07
C ASP A 162 -35.58 -19.18 -17.85
N LYS A 163 -34.77 -20.14 -17.46
CA LYS A 163 -35.14 -21.49 -17.05
C LYS A 163 -34.75 -21.71 -15.61
N LEU A 164 -35.59 -22.46 -14.88
CA LEU A 164 -35.44 -22.58 -13.41
C LEU A 164 -34.05 -23.10 -12.99
N ASN A 165 -33.54 -24.13 -13.67
CA ASN A 165 -32.34 -24.87 -13.25
C ASN A 165 -31.46 -25.26 -14.44
N TYR A 166 -31.30 -24.37 -15.42
CA TYR A 166 -30.54 -24.63 -16.64
C TYR A 166 -29.04 -24.83 -16.34
N PHE A 167 -28.46 -23.96 -15.50
CA PHE A 167 -27.09 -24.05 -15.08
C PHE A 167 -26.87 -25.16 -14.03
N SER A 168 -27.67 -25.17 -12.94
CA SER A 168 -27.48 -26.10 -11.84
C SER A 168 -27.63 -27.56 -12.25
N LYS A 169 -28.56 -27.88 -13.17
CA LYS A 169 -28.72 -29.21 -13.71
C LYS A 169 -27.45 -29.70 -14.45
N GLU A 170 -26.88 -28.85 -15.27
CA GLU A 170 -25.70 -29.17 -16.06
C GLU A 170 -24.44 -29.26 -15.16
N ALA A 171 -24.32 -28.34 -14.18
CA ALA A 171 -23.21 -28.36 -13.23
C ALA A 171 -23.19 -29.65 -12.40
N ILE A 172 -24.36 -30.09 -11.91
CA ILE A 172 -24.48 -31.36 -11.16
C ILE A 172 -24.16 -32.57 -12.06
N ALA A 173 -24.63 -32.58 -13.31
CA ALA A 173 -24.33 -33.65 -14.29
C ALA A 173 -22.83 -33.73 -14.58
N ASN A 174 -22.09 -32.59 -14.52
CA ASN A 174 -20.64 -32.51 -14.66
C ASN A 174 -19.87 -32.76 -13.34
N GLY A 175 -20.55 -33.22 -12.28
CA GLY A 175 -19.92 -33.63 -11.03
C GLY A 175 -19.65 -32.51 -10.01
N TYR A 176 -20.22 -31.32 -10.20
CA TYR A 176 -20.12 -30.23 -9.21
C TYR A 176 -21.10 -30.44 -8.06
N ASP A 177 -20.61 -30.32 -6.82
CA ASP A 177 -21.40 -30.51 -5.61
C ASP A 177 -22.40 -29.35 -5.43
N PRO A 178 -23.72 -29.64 -5.26
CA PRO A 178 -24.74 -28.65 -4.98
C PRO A 178 -24.43 -27.71 -3.82
N VAL A 179 -23.72 -28.17 -2.80
CA VAL A 179 -23.31 -27.36 -1.63
C VAL A 179 -22.45 -26.16 -2.07
N PHE A 180 -21.53 -26.34 -3.01
CA PHE A 180 -20.70 -25.25 -3.50
C PHE A 180 -21.42 -24.35 -4.51
N LEU A 181 -22.39 -24.87 -5.25
CA LEU A 181 -23.29 -24.06 -6.09
C LEU A 181 -24.14 -23.12 -5.24
N GLU A 182 -24.59 -23.56 -4.08
CA GLU A 182 -25.35 -22.73 -3.14
C GLU A 182 -24.44 -21.73 -2.40
N LYS A 183 -23.33 -22.18 -1.86
CA LYS A 183 -22.37 -21.31 -1.14
C LYS A 183 -21.74 -20.21 -2.02
N SER A 184 -21.58 -20.46 -3.31
CA SER A 184 -21.16 -19.43 -4.28
C SER A 184 -22.29 -18.48 -4.69
N GLY A 185 -23.53 -18.80 -4.30
CA GLY A 185 -24.71 -18.04 -4.65
C GLY A 185 -25.10 -18.12 -6.14
N LEU A 186 -24.68 -19.15 -6.83
CA LEU A 186 -25.06 -19.44 -8.23
C LEU A 186 -26.45 -20.03 -8.32
N SER A 187 -26.81 -20.91 -7.38
CA SER A 187 -28.08 -21.59 -7.34
C SER A 187 -28.63 -21.67 -5.91
N ILE A 188 -29.94 -21.80 -5.79
CA ILE A 188 -30.67 -21.97 -4.53
C ILE A 188 -31.31 -23.34 -4.55
N PHE A 189 -31.14 -24.13 -3.49
CA PHE A 189 -31.71 -25.46 -3.36
C PHE A 189 -32.79 -25.45 -2.28
N GLN A 190 -34.03 -25.80 -2.67
CA GLN A 190 -35.18 -25.88 -1.76
C GLN A 190 -36.05 -27.09 -2.13
N ASN A 191 -36.34 -27.98 -1.17
CA ASN A 191 -37.24 -29.12 -1.35
C ASN A 191 -36.98 -29.92 -2.64
N GLU A 192 -35.73 -30.36 -2.86
CA GLU A 192 -35.28 -31.11 -4.04
C GLU A 192 -35.33 -30.34 -5.37
N LYS A 193 -35.69 -29.07 -5.36
CA LYS A 193 -35.68 -28.21 -6.55
C LYS A 193 -34.50 -27.26 -6.50
N SER A 194 -33.83 -27.09 -7.65
CA SER A 194 -32.81 -26.07 -7.83
C SER A 194 -33.35 -24.91 -8.63
N ILE A 195 -32.95 -23.69 -8.24
CA ILE A 195 -33.31 -22.43 -8.92
C ILE A 195 -32.02 -21.68 -9.19
N ASP A 196 -31.74 -21.40 -10.45
CA ASP A 196 -30.58 -20.61 -10.84
C ASP A 196 -30.81 -19.13 -10.53
N ARG A 197 -29.88 -18.55 -9.76
CA ARG A 197 -30.01 -17.18 -9.25
C ARG A 197 -29.98 -16.13 -10.37
N PHE A 198 -29.22 -16.35 -11.41
CA PHE A 198 -29.00 -15.39 -12.49
C PHE A 198 -29.83 -15.67 -13.74
N ARG A 199 -30.87 -16.50 -13.65
CA ARG A 199 -31.75 -16.82 -14.79
C ARG A 199 -32.34 -15.57 -15.44
N GLY A 200 -32.48 -15.56 -16.77
CA GLY A 200 -33.01 -14.45 -17.55
C GLY A 200 -32.15 -13.20 -17.56
N ARG A 201 -30.84 -13.32 -17.29
CA ARG A 201 -29.93 -12.20 -17.14
C ARG A 201 -28.70 -12.31 -18.06
N VAL A 202 -28.21 -11.15 -18.48
CA VAL A 202 -26.82 -11.02 -18.95
C VAL A 202 -25.90 -10.95 -17.75
N ILE A 203 -24.71 -11.55 -17.86
CA ILE A 203 -23.82 -11.84 -16.77
C ILE A 203 -22.50 -11.08 -16.94
N PHE A 204 -22.04 -10.49 -15.83
CA PHE A 204 -20.77 -9.77 -15.70
C PHE A 204 -19.90 -10.49 -14.67
N PRO A 205 -18.88 -11.27 -15.08
CA PRO A 205 -17.97 -11.90 -14.13
C PRO A 205 -17.14 -10.89 -13.36
N ILE A 206 -17.01 -11.08 -12.05
CA ILE A 206 -16.27 -10.19 -11.16
C ILE A 206 -14.95 -10.84 -10.78
N HIS A 207 -13.85 -10.19 -11.16
CA HIS A 207 -12.49 -10.71 -10.99
C HIS A 207 -11.81 -10.17 -9.72
N SER A 208 -10.97 -10.99 -9.11
CA SER A 208 -9.99 -10.53 -8.11
C SER A 208 -8.87 -9.71 -8.79
N MET A 209 -7.99 -9.09 -7.99
CA MET A 209 -6.77 -8.44 -8.51
C MET A 209 -5.89 -9.39 -9.32
N SER A 210 -5.87 -10.69 -8.99
CA SER A 210 -5.10 -11.74 -9.69
C SER A 210 -5.85 -12.38 -10.86
N GLY A 211 -7.08 -11.97 -11.17
CA GLY A 211 -7.88 -12.46 -12.30
C GLY A 211 -8.72 -13.70 -12.02
N ARG A 212 -8.78 -14.20 -10.77
CA ARG A 212 -9.69 -15.30 -10.40
C ARG A 212 -11.14 -14.79 -10.29
N ILE A 213 -12.10 -15.60 -10.68
CA ILE A 213 -13.52 -15.25 -10.56
C ILE A 213 -13.96 -15.34 -9.11
N LEU A 214 -14.49 -14.23 -8.60
CA LEU A 214 -15.00 -14.12 -7.22
C LEU A 214 -16.51 -14.30 -7.15
N GLY A 215 -17.23 -13.81 -8.15
CA GLY A 215 -18.68 -13.81 -8.23
C GLY A 215 -19.17 -13.20 -9.55
N PHE A 216 -20.44 -12.87 -9.59
CA PHE A 216 -21.09 -12.39 -10.79
C PHE A 216 -22.06 -11.24 -10.48
N GLY A 217 -22.15 -10.31 -11.41
CA GLY A 217 -23.26 -9.38 -11.55
C GLY A 217 -24.20 -9.86 -12.64
N GLY A 218 -25.49 -9.70 -12.48
CA GLY A 218 -26.49 -10.07 -13.49
C GLY A 218 -27.51 -8.97 -13.72
N ARG A 219 -27.69 -8.53 -14.96
CA ARG A 219 -28.73 -7.55 -15.35
C ARG A 219 -29.89 -8.25 -16.04
N ILE A 220 -31.12 -8.03 -15.54
CA ILE A 220 -32.31 -8.54 -16.17
C ILE A 220 -32.63 -7.73 -17.44
N LEU A 221 -33.08 -8.42 -18.48
CA LEU A 221 -33.44 -7.80 -19.76
C LEU A 221 -34.94 -7.51 -19.87
N ASN A 222 -35.76 -8.22 -19.11
CA ASN A 222 -37.20 -8.01 -19.11
C ASN A 222 -37.59 -6.91 -18.10
N ASN A 223 -37.90 -5.70 -18.59
CA ASN A 223 -38.28 -4.55 -17.78
C ASN A 223 -39.72 -4.60 -17.21
N GLN A 224 -40.51 -5.58 -17.61
CA GLN A 224 -41.91 -5.72 -17.11
C GLN A 224 -41.99 -6.37 -15.72
N LEU A 225 -40.91 -7.06 -15.30
CA LEU A 225 -40.85 -7.71 -14.00
C LEU A 225 -40.49 -6.69 -12.92
N LYS A 226 -41.30 -6.61 -11.85
CA LYS A 226 -41.03 -5.76 -10.65
C LYS A 226 -39.96 -6.36 -9.76
N ILE A 227 -38.78 -6.63 -10.33
CA ILE A 227 -37.61 -7.17 -9.62
C ILE A 227 -36.40 -6.29 -9.85
N ALA A 228 -35.37 -6.42 -8.99
CA ALA A 228 -34.17 -5.62 -9.10
C ALA A 228 -33.50 -5.76 -10.49
N LYS A 229 -33.24 -4.62 -11.14
CA LYS A 229 -32.59 -4.54 -12.46
C LYS A 229 -31.23 -5.21 -12.46
N TYR A 230 -30.44 -4.98 -11.43
CA TYR A 230 -29.15 -5.61 -11.19
C TYR A 230 -29.19 -6.51 -9.96
N LEU A 231 -28.53 -7.64 -10.05
CA LEU A 231 -28.37 -8.62 -8.98
C LEU A 231 -26.91 -9.05 -8.92
N ASN A 232 -26.31 -9.02 -7.74
CA ASN A 232 -24.95 -9.49 -7.52
C ASN A 232 -24.94 -10.82 -6.75
N SER A 233 -23.85 -11.56 -6.83
CA SER A 233 -23.58 -12.68 -5.94
C SER A 233 -23.73 -12.26 -4.48
N PRO A 234 -24.25 -13.11 -3.59
CA PRO A 234 -24.23 -12.85 -2.15
C PRO A 234 -22.80 -12.94 -1.61
N ASP A 235 -22.55 -12.37 -0.44
CA ASP A 235 -21.27 -12.52 0.24
C ASP A 235 -20.97 -14.00 0.50
N SER A 236 -19.71 -14.39 0.28
CA SER A 236 -19.21 -15.74 0.44
C SER A 236 -17.76 -15.73 0.94
N LEU A 237 -17.13 -16.90 1.12
CA LEU A 237 -15.72 -16.98 1.50
C LEU A 237 -14.76 -16.35 0.46
N ILE A 238 -15.17 -16.24 -0.80
CA ILE A 238 -14.35 -15.67 -1.89
C ILE A 238 -14.85 -14.31 -2.38
N TYR A 239 -16.11 -13.96 -2.15
CA TYR A 239 -16.73 -12.74 -2.60
C TYR A 239 -17.22 -11.90 -1.43
N ASN A 240 -16.73 -10.69 -1.30
CA ASN A 240 -17.26 -9.69 -0.38
C ASN A 240 -17.43 -8.37 -1.13
N LYS A 241 -18.69 -7.97 -1.32
CA LYS A 241 -19.07 -6.82 -2.13
C LYS A 241 -18.41 -5.52 -1.68
N SER A 242 -18.17 -5.34 -0.39
CA SER A 242 -17.52 -4.14 0.17
C SER A 242 -16.01 -4.07 -0.06
N LYS A 243 -15.39 -5.16 -0.52
CA LYS A 243 -13.92 -5.30 -0.68
C LYS A 243 -13.47 -5.49 -2.12
N ILE A 244 -14.36 -5.35 -3.08
CA ILE A 244 -14.11 -5.66 -4.48
C ILE A 244 -14.52 -4.47 -5.35
N LEU A 245 -13.74 -4.22 -6.40
CA LEU A 245 -14.05 -3.26 -7.45
C LEU A 245 -14.13 -4.00 -8.79
N TYR A 246 -15.21 -3.79 -9.53
CA TYR A 246 -15.33 -4.32 -10.87
C TYR A 246 -14.35 -3.63 -11.82
N GLY A 247 -13.74 -4.40 -12.70
CA GLY A 247 -12.77 -3.89 -13.67
C GLY A 247 -11.34 -3.78 -13.14
N ILE A 248 -11.11 -3.90 -11.83
CA ILE A 248 -9.78 -3.68 -11.20
C ILE A 248 -8.69 -4.59 -11.79
N PHE A 249 -9.02 -5.83 -12.15
CA PHE A 249 -8.08 -6.76 -12.80
C PHE A 249 -7.52 -6.19 -14.10
N TYR A 250 -8.38 -5.60 -14.92
CA TYR A 250 -8.00 -5.03 -16.20
C TYR A 250 -7.38 -3.64 -16.07
N ALA A 251 -7.76 -2.89 -15.03
CA ALA A 251 -7.39 -1.49 -14.84
C ALA A 251 -6.10 -1.28 -14.05
N LYS A 252 -5.66 -2.24 -13.23
CA LYS A 252 -4.60 -2.08 -12.23
C LYS A 252 -3.29 -1.51 -12.78
N GLN A 253 -2.83 -1.97 -13.93
CA GLN A 253 -1.58 -1.50 -14.55
C GLN A 253 -1.72 -0.07 -15.10
N ASP A 254 -2.84 0.21 -15.77
CA ASP A 254 -3.09 1.56 -16.30
C ASP A 254 -3.36 2.58 -15.18
N ILE A 255 -3.99 2.18 -14.07
CA ILE A 255 -4.13 3.04 -12.88
C ILE A 255 -2.75 3.43 -12.32
N ALA A 256 -1.86 2.44 -12.13
CA ALA A 256 -0.52 2.70 -11.62
C ALA A 256 0.32 3.53 -12.59
N LYS A 257 0.24 3.25 -13.89
CA LYS A 257 1.00 3.94 -14.95
C LYS A 257 0.56 5.40 -15.14
N LEU A 258 -0.75 5.65 -15.12
CA LEU A 258 -1.34 6.98 -15.33
C LEU A 258 -1.48 7.78 -14.02
N ASP A 259 -1.12 7.15 -12.89
CA ASP A 259 -1.26 7.71 -11.54
C ASP A 259 -2.65 8.34 -11.29
N ASN A 260 -3.70 7.72 -11.81
CA ASN A 260 -5.08 8.13 -11.60
C ASN A 260 -6.04 6.95 -11.77
N CYS A 261 -7.07 6.87 -10.92
CA CYS A 261 -8.15 5.91 -11.01
C CYS A 261 -9.49 6.61 -11.26
N PHE A 262 -10.15 6.28 -12.37
CA PHE A 262 -11.53 6.68 -12.58
C PHE A 262 -12.49 5.72 -11.87
N ILE A 263 -13.43 6.25 -11.11
CA ILE A 263 -14.48 5.48 -10.43
C ILE A 263 -15.84 5.84 -11.07
N VAL A 264 -16.56 4.82 -11.55
CA VAL A 264 -17.90 4.90 -12.12
C VAL A 264 -18.88 4.06 -11.30
N GLU A 265 -20.20 4.14 -11.62
CA GLU A 265 -21.24 3.45 -10.87
C GLU A 265 -21.46 2.00 -11.32
N GLY A 266 -21.51 1.76 -12.63
CA GLY A 266 -21.99 0.51 -13.23
C GLY A 266 -20.92 -0.34 -13.95
N TYR A 267 -21.31 -1.57 -14.25
CA TYR A 267 -20.51 -2.51 -15.04
C TYR A 267 -20.32 -2.02 -16.47
N THR A 268 -21.37 -1.51 -17.08
CA THR A 268 -21.39 -1.06 -18.47
C THR A 268 -20.50 0.14 -18.69
N ASP A 269 -20.46 1.06 -17.71
CA ASP A 269 -19.60 2.25 -17.77
C ASP A 269 -18.11 1.87 -17.82
N VAL A 270 -17.71 0.90 -16.97
CA VAL A 270 -16.32 0.37 -17.00
C VAL A 270 -16.00 -0.24 -18.34
N ILE A 271 -16.88 -1.10 -18.86
CA ILE A 271 -16.61 -1.82 -20.11
C ILE A 271 -16.54 -0.87 -21.29
N GLN A 272 -17.46 0.10 -21.35
CA GLN A 272 -17.55 1.06 -22.44
C GLN A 272 -16.35 2.01 -22.45
N LEU A 273 -16.02 2.62 -21.32
CA LEU A 273 -14.84 3.48 -21.20
C LEU A 273 -13.55 2.73 -21.54
N HIS A 274 -13.42 1.49 -21.04
CA HIS A 274 -12.27 0.65 -21.32
C HIS A 274 -12.17 0.31 -22.82
N GLN A 275 -13.28 -0.01 -23.48
CA GLN A 275 -13.35 -0.25 -24.92
C GLN A 275 -12.90 0.99 -25.71
N LYS A 276 -13.25 2.18 -25.25
CA LYS A 276 -12.84 3.45 -25.85
C LYS A 276 -11.41 3.89 -25.52
N GLY A 277 -10.65 3.09 -24.75
CA GLY A 277 -9.26 3.33 -24.43
C GLY A 277 -8.98 3.94 -23.06
N ILE A 278 -10.01 4.35 -22.31
CA ILE A 278 -9.87 4.79 -20.91
C ILE A 278 -9.81 3.53 -20.02
N LYS A 279 -8.59 3.01 -19.82
CA LYS A 279 -8.39 1.69 -19.20
C LYS A 279 -8.26 1.71 -17.69
N ASN A 280 -7.95 2.86 -17.09
CA ASN A 280 -7.78 3.05 -15.65
C ASN A 280 -9.12 3.30 -14.92
N VAL A 281 -10.16 2.56 -15.26
CA VAL A 281 -11.53 2.73 -14.77
C VAL A 281 -12.02 1.52 -14.00
N VAL A 282 -12.69 1.75 -12.86
CA VAL A 282 -13.28 0.72 -11.98
C VAL A 282 -14.68 1.14 -11.51
N SER A 283 -15.48 0.19 -11.01
CA SER A 283 -16.81 0.46 -10.49
C SER A 283 -17.03 -0.20 -9.11
N SER A 284 -17.78 0.51 -8.25
CA SER A 284 -18.32 -0.04 -7.00
C SER A 284 -19.52 -0.98 -7.21
N SER A 285 -20.03 -1.07 -8.46
CA SER A 285 -21.06 -2.03 -8.91
C SER A 285 -22.37 -1.99 -8.14
N GLY A 286 -22.95 -0.79 -8.02
CA GLY A 286 -24.28 -0.57 -7.40
C GLY A 286 -24.25 -0.67 -5.87
N THR A 287 -23.11 -0.40 -5.25
CA THR A 287 -22.99 -0.17 -3.81
C THR A 287 -22.38 1.20 -3.55
N ALA A 288 -22.69 1.76 -2.38
CA ALA A 288 -21.92 2.90 -1.88
C ALA A 288 -20.43 2.51 -1.78
N LEU A 289 -19.56 3.41 -2.20
CA LEU A 289 -18.12 3.24 -2.10
C LEU A 289 -17.70 2.99 -0.64
N THR A 290 -16.75 2.09 -0.42
CA THR A 290 -16.29 1.71 0.92
C THR A 290 -14.81 2.04 1.12
N LEU A 291 -14.39 2.14 2.39
CA LEU A 291 -12.99 2.37 2.74
C LEU A 291 -12.09 1.19 2.28
N ASP A 292 -12.60 -0.05 2.33
CA ASP A 292 -11.85 -1.23 1.86
C ASP A 292 -11.59 -1.17 0.34
N GLN A 293 -12.60 -0.73 -0.45
CA GLN A 293 -12.45 -0.51 -1.89
C GLN A 293 -11.45 0.61 -2.20
N ILE A 294 -11.49 1.72 -1.46
CA ILE A 294 -10.51 2.80 -1.61
C ILE A 294 -9.10 2.33 -1.20
N THR A 295 -8.98 1.47 -0.21
CA THR A 295 -7.69 0.89 0.18
C THR A 295 -7.06 0.05 -0.95
N LEU A 296 -7.87 -0.63 -1.79
CA LEU A 296 -7.35 -1.30 -2.99
C LEU A 296 -6.78 -0.29 -4.00
N ILE A 297 -7.49 0.81 -4.25
CA ILE A 297 -7.04 1.86 -5.17
C ILE A 297 -5.78 2.53 -4.64
N ARG A 298 -5.72 2.83 -3.34
CA ARG A 298 -4.57 3.47 -2.68
C ARG A 298 -3.24 2.72 -2.88
N ARG A 299 -3.30 1.40 -3.09
CA ARG A 299 -2.10 0.59 -3.41
C ARG A 299 -1.56 0.87 -4.82
N LEU A 300 -2.36 1.46 -5.70
CA LEU A 300 -2.04 1.67 -7.10
C LEU A 300 -1.77 3.14 -7.42
N THR A 301 -2.49 4.07 -6.78
CA THR A 301 -2.40 5.51 -7.02
C THR A 301 -2.85 6.32 -5.80
N SER A 302 -2.39 7.55 -5.71
CA SER A 302 -2.88 8.54 -4.75
C SER A 302 -3.98 9.45 -5.31
N ASN A 303 -4.34 9.32 -6.60
CA ASN A 303 -5.26 10.21 -7.29
C ASN A 303 -6.49 9.45 -7.78
N VAL A 304 -7.66 9.98 -7.50
CA VAL A 304 -8.94 9.41 -7.88
C VAL A 304 -9.78 10.49 -8.57
N THR A 305 -10.43 10.12 -9.67
CA THR A 305 -11.42 10.97 -10.33
C THR A 305 -12.76 10.22 -10.35
N MET A 306 -13.76 10.76 -9.67
CA MET A 306 -15.12 10.21 -9.67
C MET A 306 -15.87 10.71 -10.91
N LEU A 307 -16.40 9.78 -11.67
CA LEU A 307 -17.27 10.03 -12.81
C LEU A 307 -18.69 9.66 -12.41
N PHE A 308 -19.62 10.59 -12.47
CA PHE A 308 -20.98 10.36 -11.97
C PHE A 308 -22.04 10.88 -12.93
N ASP A 309 -23.21 10.27 -12.84
CA ASP A 309 -24.41 10.72 -13.55
C ASP A 309 -24.90 12.06 -12.99
N GLY A 310 -25.26 13.00 -13.84
CA GLY A 310 -25.65 14.36 -13.44
C GLY A 310 -26.97 14.47 -12.68
N ASP A 311 -27.51 13.37 -12.15
CA ASP A 311 -28.75 13.33 -11.39
C ASP A 311 -28.53 13.60 -9.88
N LYS A 312 -29.64 13.87 -9.14
CA LYS A 312 -29.57 14.13 -7.69
C LYS A 312 -29.05 12.96 -6.87
N ALA A 313 -29.29 11.73 -7.28
CA ALA A 313 -28.85 10.53 -6.56
C ALA A 313 -27.36 10.34 -6.71
N GLY A 314 -26.83 10.50 -7.94
CA GLY A 314 -25.42 10.50 -8.25
C GLY A 314 -24.64 11.59 -7.50
N VAL A 315 -25.17 12.82 -7.44
CA VAL A 315 -24.56 13.92 -6.66
C VAL A 315 -24.40 13.53 -5.18
N ASN A 316 -25.44 12.99 -4.54
CA ASN A 316 -25.38 12.59 -3.13
C ASN A 316 -24.45 11.40 -2.88
N ALA A 317 -24.38 10.47 -3.81
CA ALA A 317 -23.44 9.35 -3.77
C ALA A 317 -21.98 9.86 -3.88
N THR A 318 -21.73 10.80 -4.79
CA THR A 318 -20.44 11.45 -5.01
C THR A 318 -19.97 12.21 -3.77
N LEU A 319 -20.83 13.02 -3.15
CA LEU A 319 -20.48 13.75 -1.92
C LEU A 319 -19.99 12.82 -0.80
N ARG A 320 -20.67 11.68 -0.60
CA ARG A 320 -20.23 10.65 0.36
C ARG A 320 -18.95 9.96 -0.06
N GLY A 321 -18.79 9.69 -1.36
CA GLY A 321 -17.59 9.09 -1.92
C GLY A 321 -16.34 9.98 -1.72
N ILE A 322 -16.48 11.29 -1.95
CA ILE A 322 -15.42 12.28 -1.70
C ILE A 322 -14.89 12.15 -0.27
N ASP A 323 -15.77 12.14 0.73
CA ASP A 323 -15.34 12.12 2.13
C ASP A 323 -14.62 10.80 2.49
N ILE A 324 -15.05 9.65 1.93
CA ILE A 324 -14.35 8.36 2.13
C ILE A 324 -12.96 8.39 1.49
N ILE A 325 -12.81 8.95 0.28
CA ILE A 325 -11.54 9.05 -0.43
C ILE A 325 -10.58 9.97 0.33
N LEU A 326 -11.04 11.13 0.79
CA LEU A 326 -10.25 12.08 1.57
C LEU A 326 -9.81 11.49 2.92
N THR A 327 -10.67 10.73 3.60
CA THR A 327 -10.34 10.01 4.85
C THR A 327 -9.19 9.02 4.65
N ALA A 328 -9.13 8.38 3.48
CA ALA A 328 -8.02 7.47 3.12
C ALA A 328 -6.72 8.22 2.74
N GLY A 329 -6.73 9.56 2.71
CA GLY A 329 -5.56 10.40 2.37
C GLY A 329 -5.31 10.58 0.87
N LEU A 330 -6.23 10.13 0.00
CA LEU A 330 -6.13 10.26 -1.45
C LEU A 330 -6.61 11.64 -1.91
N ASN A 331 -6.15 12.07 -3.07
CA ASN A 331 -6.64 13.24 -3.78
C ASN A 331 -7.90 12.85 -4.56
N VAL A 332 -8.90 13.73 -4.61
CA VAL A 332 -10.14 13.45 -5.33
C VAL A 332 -10.54 14.60 -6.23
N ASN A 333 -10.78 14.27 -7.49
CA ASN A 333 -11.43 15.08 -8.48
C ASN A 333 -12.81 14.49 -8.83
N VAL A 334 -13.66 15.32 -9.39
CA VAL A 334 -15.01 14.95 -9.80
C VAL A 334 -15.27 15.46 -11.21
N CYS A 335 -15.78 14.60 -12.08
CA CYS A 335 -16.23 14.98 -13.41
C CYS A 335 -17.69 14.56 -13.57
N SER A 336 -18.56 15.52 -13.92
CA SER A 336 -19.97 15.28 -14.23
C SER A 336 -20.18 15.25 -15.74
N PHE A 337 -21.05 14.38 -16.20
CA PHE A 337 -21.47 14.36 -17.60
C PHE A 337 -22.62 15.33 -17.88
N PRO A 338 -22.82 15.72 -19.16
CA PRO A 338 -23.93 16.61 -19.56
C PRO A 338 -25.29 16.03 -19.21
N ASN A 339 -26.30 16.88 -19.18
CA ASN A 339 -27.66 16.59 -18.74
C ASN A 339 -28.22 15.22 -19.20
N GLY A 340 -28.37 14.28 -18.25
CA GLY A 340 -29.00 12.99 -18.47
C GLY A 340 -28.13 11.92 -19.10
N GLU A 341 -26.88 12.19 -19.36
CA GLU A 341 -25.90 11.21 -19.84
C GLU A 341 -25.13 10.58 -18.67
N ASP A 342 -24.89 9.28 -18.78
CA ASP A 342 -23.96 8.53 -17.96
C ASP A 342 -22.65 8.28 -18.74
N PRO A 343 -21.58 7.80 -18.10
CA PRO A 343 -20.30 7.51 -18.78
C PRO A 343 -20.45 6.56 -19.98
N ASP A 344 -21.36 5.57 -19.91
CA ASP A 344 -21.64 4.61 -20.96
C ASP A 344 -22.26 5.32 -22.19
N SER A 345 -23.38 6.04 -22.00
CA SER A 345 -24.06 6.72 -23.10
C SER A 345 -23.22 7.83 -23.72
N TYR A 346 -22.53 8.63 -22.90
CA TYR A 346 -21.65 9.71 -23.36
C TYR A 346 -20.54 9.23 -24.28
N SER A 347 -19.96 8.06 -23.99
CA SER A 347 -18.81 7.56 -24.70
C SER A 347 -19.13 6.72 -25.93
N GLN A 348 -20.42 6.36 -26.19
CA GLN A 348 -20.79 5.46 -27.30
C GLN A 348 -20.31 5.97 -28.67
N ASP A 349 -20.57 7.24 -28.98
CA ASP A 349 -20.31 7.82 -30.29
C ASP A 349 -19.02 8.67 -30.35
N LYS A 350 -18.20 8.69 -29.27
CA LYS A 350 -17.01 9.54 -29.17
C LYS A 350 -15.73 8.74 -29.35
N SER A 351 -14.70 9.44 -29.86
CA SER A 351 -13.32 8.91 -29.94
C SER A 351 -12.64 8.95 -28.57
N PHE A 352 -11.48 8.26 -28.46
CA PHE A 352 -10.66 8.34 -27.26
C PHE A 352 -10.23 9.77 -26.94
N GLU A 353 -9.79 10.52 -27.93
CA GLU A 353 -9.31 11.90 -27.77
C GLU A 353 -10.41 12.82 -27.25
N GLU A 354 -11.63 12.70 -27.76
CA GLU A 354 -12.77 13.50 -27.31
C GLU A 354 -13.17 13.21 -25.86
N ILE A 355 -13.10 11.93 -25.45
CA ILE A 355 -13.41 11.53 -24.08
C ILE A 355 -12.31 11.99 -23.12
N ASP A 356 -11.05 11.78 -23.48
CA ASP A 356 -9.88 12.16 -22.67
C ASP A 356 -9.80 13.68 -22.47
N ASP A 357 -10.02 14.45 -23.54
CA ASP A 357 -10.11 15.91 -23.48
C ASP A 357 -11.27 16.39 -22.61
N TYR A 358 -12.43 15.74 -22.73
CA TYR A 358 -13.56 16.07 -21.88
C TYR A 358 -13.27 15.81 -20.39
N LEU A 359 -12.73 14.65 -20.07
CA LEU A 359 -12.37 14.29 -18.70
C LEU A 359 -11.32 15.25 -18.11
N LYS A 360 -10.32 15.65 -18.88
CA LYS A 360 -9.27 16.59 -18.44
C LYS A 360 -9.83 17.99 -18.21
N ASN A 361 -10.68 18.50 -19.10
CA ASN A 361 -11.16 19.88 -19.06
C ASN A 361 -12.32 20.07 -18.07
N ASN A 362 -13.07 19.01 -17.74
CA ASN A 362 -14.26 19.09 -16.89
C ASN A 362 -14.07 18.47 -15.49
N SER A 363 -12.92 17.90 -15.21
CA SER A 363 -12.60 17.42 -13.85
C SER A 363 -12.30 18.60 -12.93
N LYS A 364 -13.03 18.68 -11.82
CA LYS A 364 -12.92 19.71 -10.79
C LYS A 364 -12.45 19.06 -9.49
N ASP A 365 -11.65 19.77 -8.71
CA ASP A 365 -11.38 19.35 -7.34
C ASP A 365 -12.68 19.39 -6.49
N PHE A 366 -12.67 18.71 -5.36
CA PHE A 366 -13.86 18.56 -4.53
C PHE A 366 -14.41 19.89 -3.98
N ILE A 367 -13.56 20.92 -3.80
CA ILE A 367 -13.99 22.24 -3.33
C ILE A 367 -14.75 22.96 -4.44
N GLN A 368 -14.17 23.00 -5.65
CA GLN A 368 -14.81 23.57 -6.83
C GLN A 368 -16.12 22.85 -7.15
N PHE A 369 -16.13 21.52 -7.00
CA PHE A 369 -17.35 20.72 -7.20
C PHE A 369 -18.44 21.08 -6.19
N LYS A 370 -18.15 21.09 -4.88
CA LYS A 370 -19.11 21.47 -3.82
C LYS A 370 -19.60 22.91 -3.99
N ALA A 371 -18.70 23.84 -4.34
CA ALA A 371 -19.07 25.23 -4.64
C ALA A 371 -19.98 25.34 -5.87
N SER A 372 -19.76 24.51 -6.91
CA SER A 372 -20.60 24.53 -8.12
C SER A 372 -22.03 24.05 -7.87
N ILE A 373 -22.23 23.09 -6.98
CA ILE A 373 -23.56 22.61 -6.56
C ILE A 373 -24.33 23.75 -5.88
N LEU A 374 -23.66 24.53 -5.02
CA LEU A 374 -24.26 25.70 -4.39
C LEU A 374 -24.74 26.74 -5.42
N ALA A 375 -23.87 27.06 -6.40
CA ALA A 375 -24.20 28.02 -7.43
C ALA A 375 -25.42 27.63 -8.28
N GLN A 376 -25.70 26.34 -8.43
CA GLN A 376 -26.89 25.83 -9.12
C GLN A 376 -28.15 25.92 -8.28
N ASN A 377 -28.08 25.73 -6.95
CA ASN A 377 -29.23 25.60 -6.07
C ASN A 377 -29.73 26.94 -5.51
N SER A 378 -28.88 27.97 -5.40
CA SER A 378 -29.32 29.29 -4.87
C SER A 378 -28.33 30.39 -5.27
N LYS A 379 -28.72 31.21 -6.25
CA LYS A 379 -28.02 32.47 -6.49
C LYS A 379 -28.32 33.42 -5.32
N ASN A 380 -27.33 33.68 -4.45
CA ASN A 380 -27.30 34.69 -3.40
C ASN A 380 -28.00 34.39 -2.06
N ASP A 381 -28.21 33.14 -1.65
CA ASP A 381 -28.62 32.88 -0.27
C ASP A 381 -27.42 32.74 0.68
N PRO A 382 -27.22 33.69 1.65
CA PRO A 382 -26.09 33.64 2.58
C PRO A 382 -26.09 32.39 3.46
N ILE A 383 -27.27 31.83 3.78
CA ILE A 383 -27.40 30.65 4.64
C ILE A 383 -26.88 29.42 3.88
N SER A 384 -27.27 29.26 2.62
CA SER A 384 -26.79 28.17 1.75
C SER A 384 -25.29 28.26 1.53
N LYS A 385 -24.75 29.48 1.35
CA LYS A 385 -23.29 29.71 1.24
C LYS A 385 -22.58 29.25 2.51
N ALA A 386 -23.06 29.65 3.69
CA ALA A 386 -22.49 29.25 4.97
C ALA A 386 -22.54 27.73 5.20
N ASN A 387 -23.65 27.08 4.84
CA ASN A 387 -23.77 25.63 4.93
C ASN A 387 -22.76 24.90 4.05
N THR A 388 -22.59 25.33 2.80
CA THR A 388 -21.61 24.71 1.87
C THR A 388 -20.19 24.90 2.36
N ILE A 389 -19.83 26.08 2.89
CA ILE A 389 -18.51 26.31 3.50
C ILE A 389 -18.30 25.35 4.67
N ASN A 390 -19.29 25.18 5.51
CA ASN A 390 -19.23 24.23 6.61
C ASN A 390 -19.04 22.77 6.14
N GLU A 391 -19.69 22.37 5.04
CA GLU A 391 -19.50 21.06 4.42
C GLU A 391 -18.10 20.91 3.82
N ILE A 392 -17.57 21.93 3.14
CA ILE A 392 -16.18 21.92 2.62
C ILE A 392 -15.18 21.81 3.77
N ILE A 393 -15.34 22.59 4.85
CA ILE A 393 -14.47 22.52 6.03
C ILE A 393 -14.58 21.14 6.73
N ASN A 394 -15.76 20.52 6.76
CA ASN A 394 -15.90 19.14 7.24
C ASN A 394 -15.05 18.18 6.41
N SER A 395 -15.12 18.27 5.08
CA SER A 395 -14.31 17.42 4.19
C SER A 395 -12.80 17.70 4.31
N ILE A 396 -12.39 18.94 4.54
CA ILE A 396 -10.98 19.27 4.80
C ILE A 396 -10.52 18.69 6.15
N SER A 397 -11.38 18.72 7.19
CA SER A 397 -11.03 18.25 8.53
C SER A 397 -10.67 16.76 8.61
N ILE A 398 -11.26 15.93 7.74
CA ILE A 398 -11.02 14.48 7.70
C ILE A 398 -9.76 14.08 6.91
N ILE A 399 -9.09 15.03 6.23
CA ILE A 399 -7.83 14.77 5.52
C ILE A 399 -6.73 14.50 6.55
N PRO A 400 -6.00 13.36 6.50
CA PRO A 400 -4.99 13.06 7.51
C PRO A 400 -3.77 14.00 7.48
N ASP A 401 -3.41 14.52 6.30
CA ASP A 401 -2.25 15.38 6.08
C ASP A 401 -2.58 16.85 6.36
N ARG A 402 -1.95 17.41 7.39
CA ARG A 402 -2.13 18.82 7.80
C ARG A 402 -1.66 19.84 6.75
N ILE A 403 -0.64 19.50 5.95
CA ILE A 403 -0.15 20.40 4.89
C ILE A 403 -1.21 20.48 3.78
N LYS A 404 -1.80 19.34 3.42
CA LYS A 404 -2.92 19.30 2.46
C LYS A 404 -4.12 20.09 3.01
N GLN A 405 -4.46 19.93 4.30
CA GLN A 405 -5.53 20.71 4.94
C GLN A 405 -5.30 22.23 4.76
N GLU A 406 -4.08 22.71 5.04
CA GLU A 406 -3.74 24.14 4.90
C GLU A 406 -3.88 24.62 3.45
N ILE A 407 -3.38 23.86 2.48
CA ILE A 407 -3.48 24.20 1.07
C ILE A 407 -4.96 24.26 0.64
N TYR A 408 -5.77 23.29 1.05
CA TYR A 408 -7.19 23.28 0.73
C TYR A 408 -7.99 24.38 1.43
N VAL A 409 -7.62 24.81 2.65
CA VAL A 409 -8.21 25.99 3.29
C VAL A 409 -7.94 27.25 2.50
N LYS A 410 -6.70 27.48 2.05
CA LYS A 410 -6.35 28.61 1.17
C LYS A 410 -7.12 28.58 -0.15
N HIS A 411 -7.24 27.40 -0.75
CA HIS A 411 -8.02 27.23 -1.97
C HIS A 411 -9.51 27.50 -1.76
N CYS A 412 -10.10 27.03 -0.65
CA CYS A 412 -11.47 27.32 -0.27
C CYS A 412 -11.69 28.82 -0.02
N SER A 413 -10.76 29.51 0.64
CA SER A 413 -10.78 30.97 0.85
C SER A 413 -10.90 31.72 -0.47
N SER A 414 -10.07 31.36 -1.45
CA SER A 414 -10.08 31.99 -2.79
C SER A 414 -11.37 31.76 -3.56
N ILE A 415 -11.96 30.54 -3.52
CA ILE A 415 -13.17 30.20 -4.29
C ILE A 415 -14.42 30.80 -3.65
N MET A 416 -14.50 30.74 -2.30
CA MET A 416 -15.71 31.15 -1.56
C MET A 416 -15.70 32.60 -1.15
N ASP A 417 -14.61 33.35 -1.40
CA ASP A 417 -14.42 34.75 -1.00
C ASP A 417 -14.68 34.95 0.50
N ILE A 418 -13.88 34.26 1.32
CA ILE A 418 -13.92 34.31 2.80
C ILE A 418 -12.49 34.31 3.32
N SER A 419 -12.23 35.05 4.41
CA SER A 419 -10.88 35.12 4.98
C SER A 419 -10.37 33.76 5.48
N GLU A 420 -9.12 33.47 5.23
CA GLU A 420 -8.43 32.23 5.68
C GLU A 420 -8.54 32.06 7.19
N GLU A 421 -8.44 33.15 7.97
CA GLU A 421 -8.51 33.15 9.43
C GLU A 421 -9.84 32.55 9.95
N VAL A 422 -10.97 32.91 9.34
CA VAL A 422 -12.30 32.37 9.70
C VAL A 422 -12.36 30.86 9.41
N LEU A 423 -11.80 30.43 8.28
CA LEU A 423 -11.79 29.01 7.89
C LEU A 423 -10.87 28.19 8.80
N PHE A 424 -9.67 28.72 9.15
CA PHE A 424 -8.76 28.06 10.09
C PHE A 424 -9.35 27.96 11.50
N ASN A 425 -10.04 29.00 11.97
CA ASN A 425 -10.72 28.98 13.27
C ASN A 425 -11.84 27.93 13.28
N SER A 426 -12.63 27.84 12.21
CA SER A 426 -13.69 26.83 12.06
C SER A 426 -13.11 25.41 12.02
N LEU A 427 -12.00 25.19 11.29
CA LEU A 427 -11.29 23.92 11.25
C LEU A 427 -10.75 23.52 12.63
N ALA A 428 -10.15 24.46 13.36
CA ALA A 428 -9.60 24.24 14.69
C ALA A 428 -10.70 23.89 15.72
N GLN A 429 -11.87 24.53 15.64
CA GLN A 429 -13.02 24.22 16.51
C GLN A 429 -13.51 22.79 16.27
N LYS A 430 -13.61 22.34 15.00
CA LYS A 430 -14.04 20.98 14.67
C LYS A 430 -13.05 19.93 15.14
N THR A 431 -11.76 20.15 14.91
CA THR A 431 -10.70 19.25 15.40
C THR A 431 -10.70 19.13 16.93
N LYS A 432 -10.98 20.24 17.66
CA LYS A 432 -11.15 20.20 19.13
C LYS A 432 -12.39 19.41 19.56
N ASN A 433 -13.52 19.56 18.87
CA ASN A 433 -14.76 18.85 19.19
C ASN A 433 -14.64 17.34 18.94
N GLU A 434 -13.93 16.92 17.89
CA GLU A 434 -13.61 15.51 17.65
C GLU A 434 -12.68 14.95 18.72
N ILE A 435 -11.64 15.67 19.12
CA ILE A 435 -10.75 15.28 20.22
C ILE A 435 -11.54 15.19 21.55
N HIS A 436 -12.49 16.08 21.82
CA HIS A 436 -13.35 15.99 23.01
C HIS A 436 -14.34 14.82 22.98
N SER A 437 -14.80 14.39 21.82
CA SER A 437 -15.66 13.21 21.68
C SER A 437 -14.88 11.90 21.81
N ILE A 438 -13.62 11.89 21.41
CA ILE A 438 -12.69 10.75 21.52
C ILE A 438 -12.05 10.68 22.92
N SER A 439 -11.82 11.84 23.58
CA SER A 439 -11.21 11.90 24.92
C SER A 439 -12.11 11.39 26.04
N LYS A 440 -13.43 11.25 25.83
CA LYS A 440 -14.30 10.47 26.73
C LYS A 440 -14.06 8.96 26.65
N LYS A 441 -13.26 8.46 25.71
CA LYS A 441 -12.96 7.02 25.54
C LYS A 441 -11.48 6.61 25.69
N ARG A 442 -10.50 7.55 25.74
CA ARG A 442 -9.09 7.20 26.01
C ARG A 442 -8.31 8.42 26.54
N ILE A 443 -8.04 8.42 27.85
CA ILE A 443 -7.02 9.29 28.45
C ILE A 443 -5.68 8.57 28.30
N SER A 444 -4.79 9.08 27.46
CA SER A 444 -3.34 8.98 27.65
C SER A 444 -2.61 9.98 26.75
N LYS A 445 -1.69 10.65 27.37
CA LYS A 445 -0.81 11.76 26.99
C LYS A 445 -0.26 11.73 25.55
N VAL A 446 -0.32 12.87 24.86
CA VAL A 446 0.59 13.20 23.76
C VAL A 446 1.17 14.60 23.98
N GLN A 447 2.48 14.64 24.04
CA GLN A 447 3.27 15.88 24.14
C GLN A 447 3.44 16.53 22.75
N LYS A 448 3.43 17.87 22.74
CA LYS A 448 3.67 18.73 21.58
C LYS A 448 5.16 18.71 21.19
N THR A 449 5.45 18.58 19.92
CA THR A 449 6.78 18.89 19.37
C THR A 449 6.68 19.97 18.29
N SER A 450 7.45 21.02 18.47
CA SER A 450 7.68 22.14 17.55
C SER A 450 8.71 21.75 16.46
N LYS A 451 8.52 22.27 15.25
CA LYS A 451 9.42 22.05 14.10
C LYS A 451 10.58 23.03 14.11
N ASN A 452 11.81 22.50 13.93
CA ASN A 452 12.90 23.16 13.22
C ASN A 452 13.50 22.16 12.24
N LYS A 453 13.81 22.61 11.01
CA LYS A 453 14.54 21.85 10.01
C LYS A 453 16.05 21.87 10.32
N ASP A 454 16.44 21.27 11.42
CA ASP A 454 17.80 20.82 11.62
C ASP A 454 17.85 19.34 11.21
N VAL A 455 18.90 18.95 10.48
CA VAL A 455 19.17 17.53 10.19
C VAL A 455 19.09 16.81 11.51
N ASN A 456 18.09 15.95 11.67
CA ASN A 456 17.91 15.22 12.94
C ASN A 456 19.04 14.20 13.07
N LEU A 457 20.15 14.63 13.67
CA LEU A 457 21.35 13.81 13.84
C LEU A 457 21.03 12.47 14.53
N LEU A 458 20.06 12.45 15.45
CA LEU A 458 19.60 11.24 16.11
C LEU A 458 18.99 10.25 15.10
N PHE A 459 18.15 10.74 14.20
CA PHE A 459 17.55 9.93 13.14
C PHE A 459 18.64 9.29 12.23
N GLU A 460 19.66 10.06 11.83
CA GLU A 460 20.74 9.53 10.99
C GLU A 460 21.63 8.53 11.76
N LEU A 461 21.83 8.70 13.06
CA LEU A 461 22.56 7.75 13.89
C LEU A 461 21.78 6.45 14.11
N GLU A 462 20.48 6.54 14.40
CA GLU A 462 19.60 5.37 14.51
C GLU A 462 19.56 4.60 13.19
N LYS A 463 19.41 5.29 12.06
CA LYS A 463 19.45 4.72 10.72
C LYS A 463 20.79 4.00 10.45
N LYS A 464 21.89 4.62 10.88
CA LYS A 464 23.24 4.05 10.70
C LYS A 464 23.43 2.75 11.50
N ILE A 465 22.89 2.67 12.71
CA ILE A 465 22.90 1.44 13.50
C ILE A 465 22.14 0.33 12.79
N ILE A 466 20.93 0.63 12.24
CA ILE A 466 20.15 -0.34 11.47
C ILE A 466 20.94 -0.81 10.23
N GLU A 467 21.57 0.11 9.50
CA GLU A 467 22.43 -0.22 8.34
C GLU A 467 23.55 -1.19 8.73
N ILE A 468 24.27 -0.90 9.82
CA ILE A 468 25.38 -1.75 10.30
C ILE A 468 24.87 -3.14 10.69
N LEU A 469 23.73 -3.23 11.39
CA LEU A 469 23.14 -4.50 11.79
C LEU A 469 22.71 -5.35 10.58
N LEU A 470 22.12 -4.72 9.57
CA LEU A 470 21.66 -5.40 8.35
C LEU A 470 22.83 -5.91 7.50
N LEU A 471 23.91 -5.13 7.38
CA LEU A 471 25.05 -5.45 6.51
C LEU A 471 26.11 -6.33 7.20
N TYR A 472 26.36 -6.08 8.48
CA TYR A 472 27.51 -6.62 9.19
C TYR A 472 27.15 -7.37 10.48
N GLY A 473 25.89 -7.40 10.90
CA GLY A 473 25.46 -7.95 12.19
C GLY A 473 25.96 -9.35 12.49
N GLY A 474 26.03 -10.22 11.49
CA GLY A 474 26.55 -11.59 11.62
C GLY A 474 28.06 -11.75 11.48
N LYS A 475 28.83 -10.67 11.29
CA LYS A 475 30.30 -10.74 11.22
C LYS A 475 30.93 -10.73 12.62
N GLN A 476 31.99 -11.47 12.75
CA GLN A 476 32.79 -11.55 13.97
C GLN A 476 33.97 -10.58 13.87
N GLU A 477 34.09 -9.67 14.84
CA GLU A 477 35.06 -8.59 14.85
C GLU A 477 35.76 -8.44 16.22
N ASN A 478 36.94 -7.82 16.22
CA ASN A 478 37.66 -7.51 17.43
C ASN A 478 37.36 -6.08 17.88
N PHE A 479 36.78 -5.94 19.06
CA PHE A 479 36.46 -4.65 19.66
C PHE A 479 37.39 -4.35 20.82
N GLU A 480 37.87 -3.10 20.91
CA GLU A 480 38.67 -2.63 22.05
C GLU A 480 37.70 -2.13 23.15
N GLU A 481 37.71 -2.82 24.29
CA GLU A 481 36.93 -2.47 25.48
C GLU A 481 37.83 -2.10 26.65
N LEU A 482 37.39 -1.18 27.48
CA LEU A 482 38.05 -0.83 28.73
C LEU A 482 37.45 -1.66 29.87
N ILE A 483 38.22 -2.59 30.40
CA ILE A 483 37.78 -3.44 31.50
C ILE A 483 38.45 -2.94 32.79
N LEU A 484 37.64 -2.86 33.88
CA LEU A 484 38.11 -2.57 35.21
C LEU A 484 38.93 -3.76 35.72
N LYS A 485 40.21 -3.54 35.98
CA LYS A 485 41.09 -4.52 36.65
C LYS A 485 41.72 -3.90 37.89
N ASN A 486 42.01 -4.72 38.87
CA ASN A 486 42.80 -4.30 40.00
C ASN A 486 44.31 -4.43 39.65
N ASP A 487 45.08 -3.36 39.91
CA ASP A 487 46.54 -3.40 39.80
C ASP A 487 47.12 -4.24 40.97
N GLU A 488 48.44 -4.45 40.95
CA GLU A 488 49.16 -5.20 41.99
C GLU A 488 49.03 -4.56 43.38
N ASN A 489 48.61 -3.31 43.47
CA ASN A 489 48.40 -2.56 44.72
C ASN A 489 46.92 -2.50 45.14
N GLY A 490 46.02 -3.16 44.42
CA GLY A 490 44.56 -3.17 44.70
C GLY A 490 43.81 -1.96 44.17
N ASN A 491 44.42 -1.07 43.38
CA ASN A 491 43.73 0.08 42.78
C ASN A 491 43.02 -0.36 41.50
N VAL A 492 41.82 0.17 41.30
CA VAL A 492 41.04 -0.09 40.09
C VAL A 492 41.62 0.71 38.91
N ILE A 493 42.13 0.01 37.91
CA ILE A 493 42.62 0.60 36.66
C ILE A 493 41.77 0.16 35.48
N LEU A 494 41.69 1.04 34.48
CA LEU A 494 41.04 0.74 33.21
C LEU A 494 42.08 0.22 32.22
N GLU A 495 42.02 -1.06 31.88
CA GLU A 495 42.91 -1.67 30.90
C GLU A 495 42.21 -1.94 29.57
N PRO A 496 42.76 -1.50 28.43
CA PRO A 496 42.20 -1.83 27.12
C PRO A 496 42.34 -3.33 26.85
N THR A 497 41.24 -4.00 26.61
CA THR A 497 41.20 -5.43 26.30
C THR A 497 40.48 -5.63 24.98
N ILE A 498 41.02 -6.54 24.15
CA ILE A 498 40.40 -6.90 22.88
C ILE A 498 39.35 -8.01 23.15
N VAL A 499 38.10 -7.72 22.85
CA VAL A 499 36.98 -8.67 22.94
C VAL A 499 36.56 -9.04 21.53
N ASN A 500 36.52 -10.35 21.23
CA ASN A 500 36.05 -10.87 19.97
C ASN A 500 34.56 -11.21 20.12
N SER A 501 33.68 -10.53 19.36
CA SER A 501 32.23 -10.75 19.41
C SER A 501 31.55 -10.51 18.06
N LEU A 502 30.36 -11.02 17.89
CA LEU A 502 29.52 -10.68 16.73
C LEU A 502 29.08 -9.21 16.81
N VAL A 503 29.02 -8.55 15.65
CA VAL A 503 28.65 -7.12 15.57
C VAL A 503 27.29 -6.87 16.21
N TYR A 504 26.31 -7.75 15.97
CA TYR A 504 24.97 -7.58 16.57
C TYR A 504 24.98 -7.69 18.10
N GLU A 505 25.79 -8.61 18.65
CA GLU A 505 25.95 -8.78 20.11
C GLU A 505 26.57 -7.53 20.74
N LYS A 506 27.62 -7.01 20.11
CA LYS A 506 28.28 -5.80 20.56
C LYS A 506 27.31 -4.61 20.60
N ILE A 507 26.57 -4.36 19.51
CA ILE A 507 25.62 -3.26 19.44
C ILE A 507 24.48 -3.47 20.45
N PHE A 508 23.96 -4.70 20.56
CA PHE A 508 22.89 -5.02 21.50
C PHE A 508 23.31 -4.77 22.95
N LEU A 509 24.49 -5.25 23.35
CA LEU A 509 24.99 -5.08 24.70
C LEU A 509 25.29 -3.60 25.03
N ASP A 510 25.88 -2.85 24.11
CA ASP A 510 26.17 -1.42 24.30
C ASP A 510 24.88 -0.60 24.47
N LEU A 511 23.87 -0.83 23.62
CA LEU A 511 22.60 -0.10 23.72
C LEU A 511 21.82 -0.49 24.99
N GLN A 512 21.86 -1.77 25.37
CA GLN A 512 21.19 -2.25 26.58
C GLN A 512 21.88 -1.74 27.86
N GLN A 513 23.21 -1.71 27.89
CA GLN A 513 23.99 -1.20 29.02
C GLN A 513 23.76 0.30 29.26
N ASP A 514 23.53 1.04 28.19
CA ASP A 514 23.28 2.49 28.24
C ASP A 514 21.78 2.84 28.34
N GLU A 515 20.89 1.85 28.43
CA GLU A 515 19.42 2.03 28.44
C GLU A 515 18.92 2.88 27.26
N ILE A 516 19.55 2.74 26.07
CA ILE A 516 19.21 3.51 24.88
C ILE A 516 18.07 2.82 24.13
N GLU A 517 16.97 3.54 23.95
CA GLU A 517 15.86 3.15 23.08
C GLU A 517 15.84 3.98 21.80
N PHE A 518 15.42 3.36 20.70
CA PHE A 518 15.18 4.07 19.44
C PHE A 518 14.00 5.03 19.57
N THR A 519 14.16 6.25 19.11
CA THR A 519 13.10 7.27 19.13
C THR A 519 12.18 7.18 17.92
N ASN A 520 12.67 6.63 16.81
CA ASN A 520 11.88 6.38 15.62
C ASN A 520 11.19 5.01 15.71
N GLU A 521 9.86 4.99 15.72
CA GLU A 521 9.06 3.77 15.83
C GLU A 521 9.39 2.72 14.77
N SER A 522 9.60 3.14 13.51
CA SER A 522 9.96 2.20 12.43
C SER A 522 11.32 1.55 12.68
N PHE A 523 12.31 2.34 13.12
CA PHE A 523 13.64 1.81 13.45
C PHE A 523 13.63 0.93 14.69
N LYS A 524 12.79 1.25 15.69
CA LYS A 524 12.60 0.41 16.89
C LYS A 524 12.08 -0.98 16.50
N ILE A 525 11.02 -1.04 15.70
CA ILE A 525 10.44 -2.31 15.22
C ILE A 525 11.44 -3.10 14.38
N ILE A 526 12.17 -2.43 13.47
CA ILE A 526 13.19 -3.09 12.63
C ILE A 526 14.31 -3.65 13.51
N TYR A 527 14.81 -2.87 14.48
CA TYR A 527 15.85 -3.28 15.42
C TYR A 527 15.44 -4.52 16.22
N GLU A 528 14.27 -4.49 16.87
CA GLU A 528 13.75 -5.61 17.66
C GLU A 528 13.63 -6.90 16.85
N LYS A 529 13.15 -6.79 15.60
CA LYS A 529 13.07 -7.95 14.68
C LYS A 529 14.44 -8.47 14.27
N ILE A 530 15.40 -7.59 13.94
CA ILE A 530 16.78 -7.98 13.60
C ILE A 530 17.42 -8.74 14.76
N ILE A 531 17.34 -8.19 15.98
CA ILE A 531 17.92 -8.84 17.17
C ILE A 531 17.24 -10.19 17.45
N SER A 532 15.91 -10.26 17.36
CA SER A 532 15.17 -11.51 17.52
C SER A 532 15.60 -12.58 16.49
N ASP A 533 15.83 -12.19 15.24
CA ASP A 533 16.26 -13.13 14.20
C ASP A 533 17.68 -13.61 14.42
N PHE A 534 18.61 -12.74 14.82
CA PHE A 534 19.98 -13.17 15.17
C PHE A 534 20.00 -14.10 16.38
N GLN A 535 19.22 -13.79 17.42
CA GLN A 535 19.14 -14.64 18.63
C GLN A 535 18.56 -16.03 18.34
N LYS A 536 17.60 -16.14 17.41
CA LYS A 536 16.95 -17.41 17.06
C LYS A 536 17.76 -18.25 16.06
N ASN A 537 18.32 -17.61 15.06
CA ASN A 537 18.87 -18.27 13.87
C ASN A 537 20.39 -18.09 13.72
N GLN A 538 21.03 -17.31 14.59
CA GLN A 538 22.46 -16.92 14.54
C GLN A 538 22.88 -16.28 13.18
N LYS A 539 21.95 -16.06 12.27
CA LYS A 539 22.16 -15.51 10.94
C LYS A 539 20.91 -14.76 10.48
N LEU A 540 21.10 -13.58 9.92
CA LEU A 540 20.04 -12.82 9.25
C LEU A 540 20.06 -13.17 7.75
N ILE A 541 18.98 -13.78 7.26
CA ILE A 541 18.77 -13.97 5.82
C ILE A 541 17.88 -12.82 5.35
N LEU A 542 18.46 -11.87 4.61
CA LEU A 542 17.85 -10.60 4.26
C LEU A 542 16.49 -10.77 3.55
N GLU A 543 16.39 -11.74 2.65
CA GLU A 543 15.16 -12.02 1.90
C GLU A 543 14.01 -12.49 2.80
N VAL A 544 14.30 -13.39 3.74
CA VAL A 544 13.33 -13.89 4.72
C VAL A 544 12.93 -12.78 5.68
N PHE A 545 13.91 -11.97 6.09
CA PHE A 545 13.69 -10.82 6.96
C PHE A 545 12.75 -9.79 6.33
N LEU A 546 13.00 -9.39 5.07
CA LEU A 546 12.15 -8.46 4.32
C LEU A 546 10.70 -8.94 4.22
N ASN A 547 10.49 -10.24 4.02
CA ASN A 547 9.14 -10.82 3.97
C ASN A 547 8.41 -10.85 5.33
N SER A 548 9.15 -10.80 6.43
CA SER A 548 8.57 -10.71 7.77
C SER A 548 8.07 -9.31 8.13
N LEU A 549 8.45 -8.30 7.33
CA LEU A 549 8.09 -6.89 7.51
C LEU A 549 6.82 -6.56 6.73
N ASP A 550 6.09 -5.55 7.19
CA ASP A 550 5.09 -4.90 6.33
C ASP A 550 5.77 -4.12 5.19
N GLN A 551 5.00 -3.73 4.18
CA GLN A 551 5.52 -3.09 2.96
C GLN A 551 6.26 -1.78 3.25
N ASP A 552 5.77 -0.98 4.19
CA ASP A 552 6.37 0.32 4.51
C ASP A 552 7.74 0.12 5.19
N LEU A 553 7.85 -0.82 6.13
CA LEU A 553 9.12 -1.17 6.77
C LEU A 553 10.10 -1.81 5.79
N ALA A 554 9.63 -2.70 4.90
CA ALA A 554 10.45 -3.29 3.85
C ALA A 554 11.02 -2.22 2.90
N ASN A 555 10.22 -1.22 2.53
CA ASN A 555 10.66 -0.07 1.73
C ASN A 555 11.74 0.76 2.45
N HIS A 556 11.62 0.96 3.78
CA HIS A 556 12.64 1.63 4.58
C HIS A 556 13.95 0.84 4.61
N VAL A 557 13.88 -0.46 4.88
CA VAL A 557 15.07 -1.34 4.93
C VAL A 557 15.78 -1.38 3.57
N THR A 558 15.06 -1.56 2.46
CA THR A 558 15.66 -1.55 1.12
C THR A 558 16.23 -0.17 0.77
N GLY A 559 15.58 0.92 1.20
CA GLY A 559 16.11 2.28 1.06
C GLY A 559 17.45 2.48 1.79
N ILE A 560 17.59 1.95 3.01
CA ILE A 560 18.84 2.01 3.78
C ILE A 560 19.95 1.21 3.06
N LEU A 561 19.65 -0.02 2.64
CA LEU A 561 20.61 -0.94 2.03
C LEU A 561 21.12 -0.50 0.66
N MET A 562 20.30 0.19 -0.12
CA MET A 562 20.63 0.58 -1.50
C MET A 562 20.93 2.08 -1.67
N ASN A 563 21.04 2.82 -0.55
CA ASN A 563 21.31 4.26 -0.61
C ASN A 563 22.63 4.59 -1.32
N GLU A 564 23.65 3.75 -1.19
CA GLU A 564 24.95 3.92 -1.87
C GLU A 564 24.92 3.46 -3.33
N ASP A 565 24.08 2.49 -3.67
CA ASP A 565 23.95 1.94 -5.03
C ASP A 565 23.26 2.93 -6.01
N GLN A 566 22.66 3.99 -5.49
CA GLN A 566 22.07 5.07 -6.29
C GLN A 566 23.14 5.84 -7.07
N TYR A 567 24.36 5.97 -6.51
CA TYR A 567 25.46 6.75 -7.08
C TYR A 567 26.54 5.83 -7.63
N GLU A 568 27.08 6.14 -8.82
CA GLU A 568 28.29 5.48 -9.31
C GLU A 568 29.49 6.07 -8.57
N LEU A 569 30.19 5.21 -7.83
CA LEU A 569 31.45 5.62 -7.21
C LEU A 569 32.51 5.87 -8.30
N HIS A 570 33.08 7.04 -8.29
CA HIS A 570 34.24 7.36 -9.16
C HIS A 570 35.41 6.43 -8.77
N ASP A 571 36.17 5.97 -9.76
CA ASP A 571 37.40 5.20 -9.52
C ASP A 571 38.48 6.14 -8.95
N TRP A 572 38.44 6.30 -7.62
CA TRP A 572 39.39 7.15 -6.89
C TRP A 572 40.81 6.59 -6.91
N LEU A 573 40.97 5.25 -7.08
CA LEU A 573 42.29 4.59 -7.22
C LEU A 573 43.02 5.05 -8.48
N SER A 574 42.28 5.32 -9.58
CA SER A 574 42.87 5.87 -10.81
C SER A 574 43.41 7.29 -10.66
N LYS A 575 43.10 7.97 -9.53
CA LYS A 575 43.57 9.32 -9.17
C LYS A 575 44.48 9.34 -7.95
N ASP A 576 45.07 8.20 -7.59
CA ASP A 576 45.95 8.02 -6.41
C ASP A 576 45.31 8.42 -5.06
N ILE A 577 43.97 8.42 -5.00
CA ILE A 577 43.23 8.69 -3.76
C ILE A 577 42.86 7.35 -3.12
N PHE A 578 43.47 7.02 -2.00
CA PHE A 578 43.22 5.79 -1.25
C PHE A 578 42.00 5.98 -0.33
N VAL A 579 40.87 5.39 -0.68
CA VAL A 579 39.68 5.36 0.17
C VAL A 579 39.60 3.98 0.83
N LYS A 580 39.63 3.93 2.18
CA LYS A 580 39.46 2.68 2.92
C LYS A 580 38.04 2.13 2.68
N HIS A 581 37.97 0.90 2.21
CA HIS A 581 36.69 0.20 2.07
C HIS A 581 36.04 0.01 3.46
N LYS A 582 34.73 0.26 3.60
CA LYS A 582 33.96 0.09 4.85
C LYS A 582 34.11 -1.31 5.44
N ASP A 583 34.20 -2.32 4.58
CA ASP A 583 34.37 -3.73 4.97
C ASP A 583 35.65 -4.06 5.70
N THR A 584 36.68 -3.18 5.66
CA THR A 584 37.98 -3.35 6.33
C THR A 584 38.06 -2.64 7.68
N VAL A 585 37.02 -1.89 8.09
CA VAL A 585 37.02 -1.05 9.29
C VAL A 585 35.73 -1.17 10.10
N ILE A 586 35.10 -2.36 10.09
CA ILE A 586 33.77 -2.57 10.69
C ILE A 586 33.76 -2.27 12.20
N SER A 587 34.74 -2.78 12.94
CA SER A 587 34.87 -2.55 14.38
C SER A 587 35.02 -1.06 14.72
N GLN A 588 35.78 -0.32 13.92
CA GLN A 588 35.92 1.13 14.06
C GLN A 588 34.57 1.84 13.75
N LEU A 589 33.88 1.44 12.66
CA LEU A 589 32.59 2.01 12.28
C LEU A 589 31.52 1.83 13.37
N VAL A 590 31.44 0.64 13.96
CA VAL A 590 30.53 0.33 15.08
C VAL A 590 30.85 1.23 16.28
N SER A 591 32.13 1.24 16.70
CA SER A 591 32.58 1.99 17.87
C SER A 591 32.35 3.50 17.70
N GLU A 592 32.69 4.07 16.54
CA GLU A 592 32.47 5.49 16.25
C GLU A 592 30.99 5.87 16.24
N THR A 593 30.12 5.00 15.70
CA THR A 593 28.69 5.24 15.64
C THR A 593 28.08 5.26 17.06
N ILE A 594 28.40 4.27 17.89
CA ILE A 594 27.93 4.17 19.26
C ILE A 594 28.47 5.35 20.12
N LEU A 595 29.76 5.66 20.03
CA LEU A 595 30.35 6.77 20.76
C LEU A 595 29.74 8.13 20.35
N THR A 596 29.42 8.30 19.06
CA THR A 596 28.75 9.52 18.57
C THR A 596 27.32 9.61 19.10
N LEU A 597 26.58 8.49 19.15
CA LEU A 597 25.25 8.43 19.74
C LEU A 597 25.27 8.76 21.23
N ARG A 598 26.19 8.15 22.01
CA ARG A 598 26.40 8.46 23.43
C ARG A 598 26.66 9.95 23.65
N THR A 599 27.56 10.52 22.84
CA THR A 599 27.89 11.96 22.93
C THR A 599 26.69 12.84 22.65
N PHE A 600 25.88 12.49 21.66
CA PHE A 600 24.66 13.22 21.33
C PHE A 600 23.64 13.17 22.48
N LEU A 601 23.39 11.98 23.04
CA LEU A 601 22.43 11.80 24.13
C LEU A 601 22.88 12.51 25.41
N ILE A 602 24.17 12.48 25.74
CA ILE A 602 24.74 13.25 26.86
C ILE A 602 24.54 14.74 26.66
N ASN A 603 24.80 15.28 25.46
CA ASN A 603 24.56 16.70 25.19
C ASN A 603 23.08 17.07 25.39
N LYS A 604 22.16 16.24 24.89
CA LYS A 604 20.73 16.44 25.04
C LYS A 604 20.32 16.42 26.52
N LYS A 605 20.83 15.46 27.30
CA LYS A 605 20.56 15.37 28.73
C LYS A 605 21.10 16.57 29.52
N VAL A 606 22.31 17.04 29.19
CA VAL A 606 22.89 18.24 29.77
C VAL A 606 22.06 19.49 29.45
N GLU A 607 21.50 19.61 28.25
CA GLU A 607 20.59 20.71 27.89
C GLU A 607 19.27 20.65 28.67
N GLU A 608 18.68 19.47 28.81
CA GLU A 608 17.49 19.25 29.63
C GLU A 608 17.74 19.62 31.09
N LEU A 609 18.84 19.18 31.69
CA LEU A 609 19.22 19.52 33.08
C LEU A 609 19.49 21.02 33.25
N LYS A 610 20.09 21.68 32.24
CA LYS A 610 20.25 23.15 32.26
C LYS A 610 18.93 23.90 32.18
N GLU A 611 17.92 23.38 31.53
CA GLU A 611 16.58 23.98 31.53
C GLU A 611 15.87 23.75 32.89
N GLU A 612 16.04 22.58 33.49
CA GLU A 612 15.52 22.26 34.82
C GLU A 612 16.11 23.18 35.90
N THR A 613 17.42 23.53 35.81
CA THR A 613 18.06 24.47 36.74
C THR A 613 17.47 25.88 36.69
N LYS A 614 16.86 26.31 35.57
CA LYS A 614 16.18 27.60 35.47
C LYS A 614 14.86 27.66 36.25
N ASN A 615 14.28 26.48 36.54
CA ASN A 615 12.94 26.36 37.13
C ASN A 615 12.93 25.88 38.60
N ASN A 616 14.06 25.39 39.15
CA ASN A 616 14.16 24.83 40.51
C ASN A 616 15.10 25.65 41.42
N LEU A 617 14.74 25.78 42.72
CA LEU A 617 15.50 26.51 43.74
C LEU A 617 16.64 25.69 44.38
N ASP A 618 16.70 24.38 44.15
CA ASP A 618 17.72 23.46 44.73
C ASP A 618 18.64 22.93 43.63
N ASN A 619 19.63 23.73 43.25
CA ASN A 619 20.43 23.52 42.03
C ASN A 619 21.71 22.70 42.24
N ASP A 620 22.15 22.44 43.51
CA ASP A 620 23.49 21.87 43.77
C ASP A 620 23.64 20.44 43.24
N LYS A 621 22.63 19.56 43.40
CA LYS A 621 22.66 18.20 42.87
C LYS A 621 22.64 18.13 41.35
N ILE A 622 21.86 19.01 40.72
CA ILE A 622 21.76 19.08 39.25
C ILE A 622 23.07 19.58 38.65
N LEU A 623 23.74 20.53 39.31
CA LEU A 623 25.06 21.04 38.90
C LEU A 623 26.16 19.98 39.02
N GLU A 624 26.12 19.15 40.08
CA GLU A 624 27.02 18.02 40.24
C GLU A 624 26.84 16.99 39.14
N GLU A 625 25.58 16.63 38.81
CA GLU A 625 25.24 15.72 37.71
C GLU A 625 25.69 16.26 36.37
N ILE A 626 25.47 17.53 36.04
CA ILE A 626 25.99 18.19 34.85
C ILE A 626 27.53 18.11 34.80
N GLY A 627 28.22 18.26 35.94
CA GLY A 627 29.66 18.14 36.04
C GLY A 627 30.16 16.74 35.71
N GLU A 628 29.45 15.69 36.12
CA GLU A 628 29.75 14.30 35.78
C GLU A 628 29.56 14.01 34.28
N TYR A 629 28.47 14.48 33.70
CA TYR A 629 28.24 14.37 32.27
C TYR A 629 29.32 15.08 31.43
N HIS A 630 29.80 16.25 31.90
CA HIS A 630 30.92 16.94 31.23
C HIS A 630 32.25 16.17 31.29
N LYS A 631 32.54 15.50 32.41
CA LYS A 631 33.71 14.61 32.52
C LYS A 631 33.62 13.44 31.56
N LEU A 632 32.43 12.79 31.49
CA LEU A 632 32.16 11.68 30.59
C LEU A 632 32.28 12.12 29.13
N LYS A 633 31.72 13.27 28.77
CA LYS A 633 31.84 13.86 27.41
C LYS A 633 33.29 14.06 27.01
N LYS A 634 34.14 14.57 27.91
CA LYS A 634 35.58 14.77 27.65
C LYS A 634 36.29 13.46 27.36
N LEU A 635 35.94 12.38 28.06
CA LEU A 635 36.49 11.04 27.81
C LEU A 635 36.05 10.49 26.44
N LEU A 636 34.78 10.63 26.09
CA LEU A 636 34.25 10.19 24.78
C LEU A 636 34.88 10.97 23.62
N SER A 637 35.02 12.28 23.75
CA SER A 637 35.62 13.16 22.72
C SER A 637 37.09 12.80 22.48
N LYS A 638 37.83 12.43 23.53
CA LYS A 638 39.23 11.98 23.42
C LYS A 638 39.31 10.67 22.63
N LYS A 639 38.39 9.72 22.84
CA LYS A 639 38.31 8.46 22.08
C LYS A 639 37.94 8.67 20.62
N LEU A 640 37.12 9.67 20.31
CA LEU A 640 36.70 10.01 18.93
C LEU A 640 37.75 10.86 18.20
N ASN A 641 38.88 11.23 18.83
CA ASN A 641 39.86 12.17 18.28
C ASN A 641 39.23 13.50 17.81
N ARG A 642 38.18 13.93 18.46
CA ARG A 642 37.48 15.20 18.16
C ARG A 642 37.86 16.26 19.18
N VAL A 643 38.08 17.49 18.69
CA VAL A 643 38.28 18.67 19.55
C VAL A 643 36.90 19.04 20.14
N LEU A 644 36.84 19.34 21.43
CA LEU A 644 35.65 19.76 22.18
C LEU A 644 35.15 21.12 21.73
#